data_3cc8679d1abeb5c4b3ade615b896fe95
#
_entry.id   3cc8679d1abeb5c4b3ade615b896fe95
#
_cell.length_a   1.000
_cell.length_b   1.000
_cell.length_c   1.000
_cell.angle_alpha   90.00
_cell.angle_beta   90.00
_cell.angle_gamma   90.00
#
_symmetry.space_group_name_H-M   'P 1'
#
loop_
_entity.id
_entity.type
_entity.pdbx_description
1 polymer ?
#
loop_
_entity_poly.entity_id
_entity_poly.type
_entity_poly.pdbx_seq_one_letter_code
_entity_poly.pdbx_strand_id
1 'polypeptide(L)'
;MTYHNKEKQEVLQELNVQEATGLSSSEVKKRREQYGENRLRAKKSKSNWERFADQFKDVMILILLAAAAISFVVACVEGDPEGFFEPLLILLIVVVNAIMGVMQESRAEKALEALKSMSAPHARVLRDKAESIIDASELVPGDIIRLEAGDFVPADARLLQSVSLKSEESALTGESVPAEKDAGACPKADAPLGDRSNMVFSGCSITYGTAVAVVTATGMDTEMGKIANLLEGADDGQTPLQKRLAQLGKYLGILALAACAIIFVVGLANGLEVMEIFMTSVSLAVSAIPEGLPVIVTIVLSIGVQRMVKKNALIRRLPAVETLGSASVICSDKTGTLTQNRMTLVETYLDGETQANKLETKPSEEVKTLLRLGTLCCDGAVVFDGDKEQHIGDPTETAIVLAAHKNGMPKESLAKQYPRLAELPFDSDRKRMTVVCRMDGKLVAIVKGGFDVMEPLCTSGNLSQARLVMEEMSERALRVLAVAYKEIDKIPDEKSMMTLEGDLHFCGLVGMIDPPRPEAKAAVARCRKAGIKPVMITGDHVVTASAIARELGIMREGDRALTGAQVDAMTDSELDEHVESIAVYARVSPENKIRIVKSWQRKGQVVAMTGDGVNDAPALKAADIGCAMGITGTDVAKGAADMTLTDDNFATIVDAVREGRGIYANIKKVVGYLLGTNIGEVITVFTAMMLWHKTPLLSMQLLWINLVTDSLPAIALGMEAVESEVMTQKPKPKSEGLFAHGFGVRIVLQGVMFGLLALFAFMIGEKSTGTVAGGQTMAFAVLALSQVIQAYNMRSEHSLFKIGMFTNKKLNQAALLSIVLVLAVLFTPLRIPFGMISLSPQLYLEALGLIFIPVVIMECSKAFGLIKHQH
;
A
#
# COMPACT_ATOMS: atom_id res chain seq x y z
N MET A 1 -7.35 -22.19 -31.39
CA MET A 1 -7.64 -21.62 -32.73
C MET A 1 -6.69 -20.46 -32.96
N THR A 2 -6.12 -20.33 -34.15
CA THR A 2 -5.15 -19.28 -34.47
C THR A 2 -5.87 -18.17 -35.24
N TYR A 3 -6.06 -17.01 -34.64
CA TYR A 3 -6.77 -15.86 -35.24
C TYR A 3 -5.83 -14.84 -35.92
N HIS A 4 -4.51 -14.95 -35.73
CA HIS A 4 -3.54 -14.04 -36.32
C HIS A 4 -3.34 -14.20 -37.81
N ASN A 5 -3.64 -15.39 -38.35
CA ASN A 5 -3.53 -15.69 -39.80
C ASN A 5 -4.87 -15.58 -40.56
N LYS A 6 -5.89 -14.96 -39.92
CA LYS A 6 -7.22 -14.77 -40.53
C LYS A 6 -7.49 -13.28 -40.78
N GLU A 7 -8.26 -13.02 -41.81
CA GLU A 7 -8.77 -11.67 -42.09
C GLU A 7 -9.76 -11.24 -41.00
N LYS A 8 -9.81 -9.94 -40.69
CA LYS A 8 -10.65 -9.39 -39.62
C LYS A 8 -12.15 -9.76 -39.77
N GLN A 9 -12.65 -9.79 -40.99
CA GLN A 9 -14.07 -10.15 -41.25
C GLN A 9 -14.34 -11.62 -40.95
N GLU A 10 -13.41 -12.49 -41.28
CA GLU A 10 -13.50 -13.92 -40.99
C GLU A 10 -13.52 -14.18 -39.47
N VAL A 11 -12.66 -13.46 -38.72
CA VAL A 11 -12.65 -13.57 -37.24
C VAL A 11 -13.96 -13.08 -36.64
N LEU A 12 -14.51 -11.95 -37.12
CA LEU A 12 -15.81 -11.44 -36.65
C LEU A 12 -16.96 -12.41 -36.93
N GLN A 13 -16.96 -13.04 -38.12
CA GLN A 13 -17.97 -14.06 -38.48
C GLN A 13 -17.86 -15.31 -37.59
N GLU A 14 -16.63 -15.79 -37.35
CA GLU A 14 -16.39 -16.98 -36.52
C GLU A 14 -16.79 -16.75 -35.08
N LEU A 15 -16.50 -15.55 -34.54
CA LEU A 15 -16.92 -15.13 -33.22
C LEU A 15 -18.38 -14.64 -33.15
N ASN A 16 -19.07 -14.60 -34.28
CA ASN A 16 -20.47 -14.17 -34.39
C ASN A 16 -20.73 -12.83 -33.69
N VAL A 17 -19.92 -11.81 -34.08
CA VAL A 17 -20.03 -10.45 -33.50
C VAL A 17 -19.92 -9.39 -34.62
N GLN A 18 -20.60 -8.27 -34.43
CA GLN A 18 -20.51 -7.12 -35.32
C GLN A 18 -19.67 -6.00 -34.67
N GLU A 19 -18.68 -5.47 -35.41
CA GLU A 19 -17.78 -4.44 -34.96
C GLU A 19 -18.51 -3.19 -34.42
N ALA A 20 -19.60 -2.77 -35.09
CA ALA A 20 -20.35 -1.55 -34.75
C ALA A 20 -21.31 -1.68 -33.55
N THR A 21 -21.72 -2.89 -33.20
CA THR A 21 -22.75 -3.09 -32.17
C THR A 21 -22.23 -3.83 -30.93
N GLY A 22 -21.14 -4.58 -31.09
CA GLY A 22 -20.66 -5.48 -30.05
C GLY A 22 -21.60 -6.67 -29.78
N LEU A 23 -21.39 -7.37 -28.69
CA LEU A 23 -22.25 -8.44 -28.22
C LEU A 23 -23.49 -7.89 -27.51
N SER A 24 -24.61 -8.62 -27.59
CA SER A 24 -25.78 -8.35 -26.77
C SER A 24 -25.60 -8.88 -25.33
N SER A 25 -26.24 -8.25 -24.36
CA SER A 25 -26.20 -8.68 -22.96
C SER A 25 -26.64 -10.13 -22.73
N SER A 26 -27.59 -10.64 -23.56
CA SER A 26 -28.04 -12.04 -23.53
C SER A 26 -26.94 -13.00 -24.00
N GLU A 27 -26.22 -12.63 -25.04
CA GLU A 27 -25.13 -13.43 -25.59
C GLU A 27 -23.91 -13.44 -24.66
N VAL A 28 -23.59 -12.31 -24.02
CA VAL A 28 -22.53 -12.21 -22.99
C VAL A 28 -22.80 -13.19 -21.85
N LYS A 29 -24.05 -13.23 -21.34
CA LYS A 29 -24.40 -14.15 -20.26
C LYS A 29 -24.20 -15.62 -20.66
N LYS A 30 -24.64 -16.01 -21.86
CA LYS A 30 -24.44 -17.33 -22.39
C LYS A 30 -22.97 -17.70 -22.55
N ARG A 31 -22.14 -16.79 -23.09
CA ARG A 31 -20.71 -17.01 -23.25
C ARG A 31 -19.98 -17.08 -21.91
N ARG A 32 -20.40 -16.28 -20.93
CA ARG A 32 -19.86 -16.37 -19.57
C ARG A 32 -20.13 -17.72 -18.91
N GLU A 33 -21.30 -18.32 -19.16
CA GLU A 33 -21.60 -19.68 -18.70
C GLU A 33 -20.76 -20.74 -19.43
N GLN A 34 -20.43 -20.51 -20.70
CA GLN A 34 -19.65 -21.44 -21.53
C GLN A 34 -18.14 -21.34 -21.28
N TYR A 35 -17.56 -20.15 -21.23
CA TYR A 35 -16.11 -19.91 -21.16
C TYR A 35 -15.62 -19.60 -19.75
N GLY A 36 -16.54 -19.29 -18.81
CA GLY A 36 -16.20 -18.86 -17.46
C GLY A 36 -15.78 -17.39 -17.37
N GLU A 37 -15.23 -17.02 -16.23
CA GLU A 37 -14.70 -15.67 -15.98
C GLU A 37 -13.30 -15.53 -16.58
N ASN A 38 -12.97 -14.32 -17.07
CA ASN A 38 -11.63 -13.97 -17.55
C ASN A 38 -10.67 -13.78 -16.36
N ARG A 39 -10.30 -14.88 -15.74
CA ARG A 39 -9.35 -14.93 -14.62
C ARG A 39 -8.37 -16.07 -14.82
N LEU A 40 -7.11 -15.82 -14.52
CA LEU A 40 -6.14 -16.89 -14.33
C LEU A 40 -6.58 -17.71 -13.12
N ARG A 41 -6.48 -19.04 -13.19
CA ARG A 41 -6.78 -19.90 -12.03
C ARG A 41 -5.91 -19.47 -10.88
N ALA A 42 -6.53 -18.88 -9.85
CA ALA A 42 -5.87 -18.77 -8.57
C ALA A 42 -5.58 -20.19 -8.06
N LYS A 43 -4.43 -20.39 -7.42
CA LYS A 43 -4.12 -21.61 -6.67
C LYS A 43 -5.36 -21.95 -5.84
N LYS A 44 -5.94 -23.12 -6.03
CA LYS A 44 -7.12 -23.54 -5.26
C LYS A 44 -6.81 -23.31 -3.79
N SER A 45 -7.61 -22.50 -3.12
CA SER A 45 -7.49 -22.37 -1.68
C SER A 45 -7.68 -23.75 -1.07
N LYS A 46 -6.75 -24.15 -0.21
CA LYS A 46 -6.85 -25.46 0.47
C LYS A 46 -8.19 -25.51 1.22
N SER A 47 -8.87 -26.61 1.14
CA SER A 47 -10.07 -26.83 1.95
C SER A 47 -9.72 -26.83 3.45
N ASN A 48 -10.67 -26.52 4.30
CA ASN A 48 -10.42 -26.56 5.74
C ASN A 48 -9.98 -27.96 6.24
N TRP A 49 -10.39 -29.02 5.54
CA TRP A 49 -9.96 -30.39 5.83
C TRP A 49 -8.50 -30.64 5.40
N GLU A 50 -8.08 -30.12 4.25
CA GLU A 50 -6.68 -30.20 3.80
C GLU A 50 -5.77 -29.43 4.74
N ARG A 51 -6.17 -28.22 5.16
CA ARG A 51 -5.43 -27.44 6.17
C ARG A 51 -5.35 -28.18 7.50
N PHE A 52 -6.43 -28.78 7.94
CA PHE A 52 -6.46 -29.59 9.16
C PHE A 52 -5.49 -30.76 9.06
N ALA A 53 -5.48 -31.49 7.95
CA ALA A 53 -4.53 -32.57 7.70
C ALA A 53 -3.08 -32.07 7.60
N ASP A 54 -2.84 -30.88 7.02
CA ASP A 54 -1.51 -30.27 6.95
C ASP A 54 -0.96 -29.89 8.33
N GLN A 55 -1.80 -29.53 9.30
CA GLN A 55 -1.37 -29.28 10.68
C GLN A 55 -0.64 -30.51 11.26
N PHE A 56 -1.08 -31.73 10.93
CA PHE A 56 -0.44 -32.95 11.42
C PHE A 56 0.93 -33.24 10.78
N LYS A 57 1.39 -32.46 9.84
CA LYS A 57 2.76 -32.51 9.30
C LYS A 57 3.72 -31.64 10.10
N ASP A 58 3.21 -30.83 11.04
CA ASP A 58 4.04 -30.05 11.91
C ASP A 58 4.88 -30.95 12.84
N VAL A 59 6.18 -30.63 12.96
CA VAL A 59 7.14 -31.44 13.73
C VAL A 59 6.73 -31.55 15.20
N MET A 60 6.14 -30.48 15.77
CA MET A 60 5.70 -30.45 17.16
C MET A 60 4.49 -31.37 17.38
N ILE A 61 3.54 -31.31 16.47
CA ILE A 61 2.36 -32.20 16.52
C ILE A 61 2.80 -33.66 16.37
N LEU A 62 3.78 -33.94 15.51
CA LEU A 62 4.35 -35.30 15.39
C LEU A 62 5.04 -35.75 16.69
N ILE A 63 5.77 -34.87 17.36
CA ILE A 63 6.38 -35.18 18.67
C ILE A 63 5.30 -35.45 19.72
N LEU A 64 4.24 -34.66 19.77
CA LEU A 64 3.13 -34.87 20.70
C LEU A 64 2.34 -36.16 20.42
N LEU A 65 2.14 -36.47 19.14
CA LEU A 65 1.51 -37.74 18.75
C LEU A 65 2.39 -38.93 19.12
N ALA A 66 3.71 -38.82 18.95
CA ALA A 66 4.64 -39.85 19.42
C ALA A 66 4.62 -39.99 20.94
N ALA A 67 4.58 -38.88 21.69
CA ALA A 67 4.43 -38.90 23.14
C ALA A 67 3.11 -39.51 23.57
N ALA A 68 1.98 -39.17 22.96
CA ALA A 68 0.69 -39.78 23.21
C ALA A 68 0.69 -41.30 22.93
N ALA A 69 1.32 -41.72 21.82
CA ALA A 69 1.44 -43.13 21.50
C ALA A 69 2.30 -43.90 22.52
N ILE A 70 3.41 -43.32 22.99
CA ILE A 70 4.26 -43.95 24.01
C ILE A 70 3.53 -44.02 25.33
N SER A 71 2.90 -42.92 25.79
CA SER A 71 2.11 -42.89 27.03
C SER A 71 0.95 -43.89 26.97
N PHE A 72 0.27 -44.04 25.82
CA PHE A 72 -0.77 -45.03 25.62
C PHE A 72 -0.25 -46.46 25.74
N VAL A 73 0.92 -46.75 25.14
CA VAL A 73 1.52 -48.09 25.27
C VAL A 73 1.90 -48.40 26.70
N VAL A 74 2.47 -47.43 27.43
CA VAL A 74 2.82 -47.57 28.83
C VAL A 74 1.58 -47.85 29.71
N ALA A 75 0.50 -47.06 29.52
CA ALA A 75 -0.76 -47.27 30.22
C ALA A 75 -1.37 -48.68 29.97
N CYS A 76 -1.20 -49.19 28.73
CA CYS A 76 -1.63 -50.56 28.40
C CYS A 76 -0.78 -51.63 29.11
N VAL A 77 0.52 -51.40 29.28
CA VAL A 77 1.44 -52.33 29.93
C VAL A 77 1.25 -52.35 31.43
N GLU A 78 1.04 -51.19 32.04
CA GLU A 78 0.81 -51.06 33.49
C GLU A 78 -0.62 -51.45 33.92
N GLY A 79 -1.56 -51.46 33.00
CA GLY A 79 -2.95 -51.81 33.26
C GLY A 79 -3.70 -50.82 34.17
N ASP A 80 -3.18 -49.60 34.27
CA ASP A 80 -3.78 -48.55 35.07
C ASP A 80 -4.86 -47.78 34.29
N PRO A 81 -6.15 -47.83 34.72
CA PRO A 81 -7.22 -47.09 34.04
C PRO A 81 -7.02 -45.58 34.03
N GLU A 82 -6.32 -45.02 35.03
CA GLU A 82 -6.03 -43.60 35.12
C GLU A 82 -4.93 -43.19 34.16
N GLY A 83 -4.00 -44.07 33.76
CA GLY A 83 -2.96 -43.85 32.80
C GLY A 83 -3.42 -43.52 31.38
N PHE A 84 -4.67 -43.83 31.02
CA PHE A 84 -5.24 -43.50 29.71
C PHE A 84 -5.69 -42.01 29.58
N PHE A 85 -5.82 -41.30 30.68
CA PHE A 85 -6.21 -39.88 30.58
C PHE A 85 -5.15 -39.02 29.93
N GLU A 86 -3.87 -39.27 30.16
CA GLU A 86 -2.78 -38.50 29.62
C GLU A 86 -2.70 -38.55 28.09
N PRO A 87 -2.62 -39.73 27.42
CA PRO A 87 -2.60 -39.80 25.97
C PRO A 87 -3.90 -39.27 25.34
N LEU A 88 -5.05 -39.48 25.97
CA LEU A 88 -6.32 -38.94 25.47
C LEU A 88 -6.33 -37.40 25.49
N LEU A 89 -5.76 -36.81 26.51
CA LEU A 89 -5.72 -35.39 26.68
C LEU A 89 -4.71 -34.74 25.72
N ILE A 90 -3.55 -35.38 25.51
CA ILE A 90 -2.58 -34.92 24.49
C ILE A 90 -3.26 -34.92 23.12
N LEU A 91 -4.00 -35.97 22.77
CA LEU A 91 -4.76 -36.04 21.51
C LEU A 91 -5.81 -34.93 21.42
N LEU A 92 -6.55 -34.67 22.50
CA LEU A 92 -7.54 -33.58 22.54
C LEU A 92 -6.86 -32.23 22.24
N ILE A 93 -5.74 -31.96 22.86
CA ILE A 93 -4.99 -30.72 22.69
C ILE A 93 -4.44 -30.62 21.25
N VAL A 94 -3.92 -31.69 20.70
CA VAL A 94 -3.46 -31.74 19.29
C VAL A 94 -4.63 -31.39 18.36
N VAL A 95 -5.83 -31.93 18.60
CA VAL A 95 -7.02 -31.59 17.79
C VAL A 95 -7.41 -30.13 17.96
N VAL A 96 -7.42 -29.62 19.21
CA VAL A 96 -7.72 -28.19 19.47
C VAL A 96 -6.69 -27.28 18.81
N ASN A 97 -5.41 -27.63 18.89
CA ASN A 97 -4.34 -26.90 18.20
C ASN A 97 -4.56 -26.89 16.67
N ALA A 98 -4.83 -28.06 16.08
CA ALA A 98 -5.08 -28.14 14.64
C ALA A 98 -6.31 -27.31 14.22
N ILE A 99 -7.39 -27.30 15.00
CA ILE A 99 -8.57 -26.45 14.74
C ILE A 99 -8.21 -24.98 14.83
N MET A 100 -7.47 -24.56 15.86
CA MET A 100 -7.02 -23.18 16.01
C MET A 100 -6.10 -22.74 14.87
N GLY A 101 -5.15 -23.58 14.47
CA GLY A 101 -4.28 -23.36 13.32
C GLY A 101 -5.06 -23.15 12.02
N VAL A 102 -6.05 -24.01 11.73
CA VAL A 102 -6.95 -23.85 10.58
C VAL A 102 -7.73 -22.54 10.63
N MET A 103 -8.28 -22.18 11.81
CA MET A 103 -9.02 -20.92 11.96
C MET A 103 -8.13 -19.70 11.70
N GLN A 104 -6.91 -19.70 12.22
CA GLN A 104 -5.94 -18.61 12.05
C GLN A 104 -5.50 -18.51 10.58
N GLU A 105 -5.13 -19.63 9.94
CA GLU A 105 -4.73 -19.69 8.53
C GLU A 105 -5.86 -19.24 7.60
N SER A 106 -7.10 -19.72 7.83
CA SER A 106 -8.27 -19.31 7.06
C SER A 106 -8.57 -17.82 7.19
N ARG A 107 -8.40 -17.22 8.37
CA ARG A 107 -8.58 -15.77 8.57
C ARG A 107 -7.50 -14.96 7.82
N ALA A 108 -6.26 -15.39 7.89
CA ALA A 108 -5.16 -14.74 7.19
C ALA A 108 -5.37 -14.77 5.66
N GLU A 109 -5.76 -15.92 5.10
CA GLU A 109 -6.00 -16.07 3.67
C GLU A 109 -7.20 -15.25 3.19
N LYS A 110 -8.33 -15.27 3.90
CA LYS A 110 -9.50 -14.43 3.56
C LYS A 110 -9.17 -12.94 3.56
N ALA A 111 -8.33 -12.50 4.49
CA ALA A 111 -7.88 -11.11 4.52
C ALA A 111 -7.02 -10.76 3.28
N LEU A 112 -6.16 -11.69 2.83
CA LEU A 112 -5.34 -11.54 1.62
C LEU A 112 -6.19 -11.58 0.35
N GLU A 113 -7.18 -12.46 0.28
CA GLU A 113 -8.07 -12.58 -0.88
C GLU A 113 -8.92 -11.32 -1.08
N ALA A 114 -9.44 -10.74 0.02
CA ALA A 114 -10.15 -9.47 -0.02
C ALA A 114 -9.30 -8.33 -0.58
N LEU A 115 -7.98 -8.31 -0.34
CA LEU A 115 -7.07 -7.33 -0.91
C LEU A 115 -6.83 -7.53 -2.41
N LYS A 116 -6.67 -8.79 -2.85
CA LYS A 116 -6.49 -9.12 -4.27
C LYS A 116 -7.71 -8.71 -5.11
N SER A 117 -8.93 -8.86 -4.59
CA SER A 117 -10.16 -8.47 -5.28
C SER A 117 -10.34 -6.96 -5.48
N MET A 118 -9.73 -6.12 -4.65
CA MET A 118 -9.82 -4.65 -4.76
C MET A 118 -8.94 -4.05 -5.86
N SER A 119 -8.06 -4.84 -6.48
CA SER A 119 -7.08 -4.40 -7.50
C SER A 119 -7.36 -4.97 -8.89
N ALA A 120 -8.60 -5.37 -9.18
CA ALA A 120 -8.95 -5.92 -10.48
C ALA A 120 -8.83 -4.87 -11.59
N PRO A 121 -8.23 -5.20 -12.75
CA PRO A 121 -8.16 -4.30 -13.90
C PRO A 121 -9.56 -4.12 -14.52
N HIS A 122 -9.77 -2.98 -15.20
CA HIS A 122 -10.99 -2.66 -15.90
C HIS A 122 -10.78 -2.76 -17.42
N ALA A 123 -11.87 -2.91 -18.16
CA ALA A 123 -11.85 -2.94 -19.62
C ALA A 123 -12.95 -2.04 -20.19
N ARG A 124 -12.63 -1.28 -21.24
CA ARG A 124 -13.61 -0.52 -22.01
C ARG A 124 -14.17 -1.41 -23.11
N VAL A 125 -15.46 -1.68 -23.08
CA VAL A 125 -16.14 -2.59 -24.01
C VAL A 125 -17.29 -1.91 -24.73
N LEU A 126 -17.53 -2.35 -25.95
CA LEU A 126 -18.72 -2.03 -26.74
C LEU A 126 -19.71 -3.19 -26.65
N ARG A 127 -20.84 -3.00 -25.97
CA ARG A 127 -21.94 -3.96 -25.89
C ARG A 127 -23.27 -3.25 -26.15
N ASP A 128 -24.22 -3.90 -26.78
CA ASP A 128 -25.52 -3.33 -27.09
C ASP A 128 -25.46 -1.92 -27.73
N LYS A 129 -24.46 -1.65 -28.57
CA LYS A 129 -24.16 -0.35 -29.23
C LYS A 129 -23.69 0.76 -28.27
N ALA A 130 -23.46 0.46 -27.01
CA ALA A 130 -23.03 1.42 -26.01
C ALA A 130 -21.65 1.04 -25.47
N GLU A 131 -20.79 2.04 -25.27
CA GLU A 131 -19.52 1.84 -24.58
C GLU A 131 -19.74 1.86 -23.07
N SER A 132 -19.09 0.94 -22.38
CA SER A 132 -19.10 0.85 -20.91
C SER A 132 -17.76 0.39 -20.38
N ILE A 133 -17.45 0.75 -19.14
CA ILE A 133 -16.29 0.24 -18.40
C ILE A 133 -16.80 -0.88 -17.51
N ILE A 134 -16.19 -2.05 -17.65
CA ILE A 134 -16.51 -3.24 -16.87
C ILE A 134 -15.28 -3.77 -16.15
N ASP A 135 -15.46 -4.63 -15.16
CA ASP A 135 -14.36 -5.43 -14.61
C ASP A 135 -13.81 -6.36 -15.71
N ALA A 136 -12.49 -6.41 -15.87
CA ALA A 136 -11.86 -7.26 -16.90
C ALA A 136 -12.22 -8.74 -16.74
N SER A 137 -12.58 -9.20 -15.54
CA SER A 137 -13.04 -10.56 -15.28
C SER A 137 -14.37 -10.90 -15.95
N GLU A 138 -15.15 -9.90 -16.38
CA GLU A 138 -16.43 -10.08 -17.05
C GLU A 138 -16.33 -10.20 -18.58
N LEU A 139 -15.11 -10.08 -19.12
CA LEU A 139 -14.86 -10.22 -20.54
C LEU A 139 -15.11 -11.65 -21.02
N VAL A 140 -15.68 -11.76 -22.21
CA VAL A 140 -15.91 -13.04 -22.90
C VAL A 140 -15.36 -12.98 -24.33
N PRO A 141 -14.98 -14.13 -24.93
CA PRO A 141 -14.58 -14.16 -26.33
C PRO A 141 -15.69 -13.57 -27.24
N GLY A 142 -15.30 -12.66 -28.14
CA GLY A 142 -16.19 -11.88 -28.98
C GLY A 142 -16.54 -10.49 -28.49
N ASP A 143 -16.15 -10.09 -27.27
CA ASP A 143 -16.27 -8.69 -26.82
C ASP A 143 -15.40 -7.77 -27.69
N ILE A 144 -15.94 -6.61 -28.04
CA ILE A 144 -15.17 -5.55 -28.69
C ILE A 144 -14.61 -4.63 -27.60
N ILE A 145 -13.28 -4.55 -27.54
CA ILE A 145 -12.58 -3.70 -26.56
C ILE A 145 -11.90 -2.52 -27.24
N ARG A 146 -11.79 -1.41 -26.50
CA ARG A 146 -10.97 -0.26 -26.89
C ARG A 146 -9.74 -0.19 -26.00
N LEU A 147 -8.59 0.08 -26.62
CA LEU A 147 -7.29 0.17 -25.98
C LEU A 147 -6.65 1.50 -26.34
N GLU A 148 -6.00 2.14 -25.38
CA GLU A 148 -5.19 3.35 -25.58
C GLU A 148 -3.88 3.26 -24.79
N ALA A 149 -2.95 4.16 -25.11
CA ALA A 149 -1.67 4.21 -24.40
C ALA A 149 -1.87 4.33 -22.89
N GLY A 150 -1.28 3.41 -22.13
CA GLY A 150 -1.43 3.31 -20.66
C GLY A 150 -2.36 2.21 -20.18
N ASP A 151 -3.11 1.55 -21.08
CA ASP A 151 -3.96 0.43 -20.72
C ASP A 151 -3.16 -0.88 -20.64
N PHE A 152 -3.54 -1.76 -19.75
CA PHE A 152 -3.22 -3.19 -19.86
C PHE A 152 -4.20 -3.88 -20.79
N VAL A 153 -3.69 -4.79 -21.60
CA VAL A 153 -4.50 -5.66 -22.43
C VAL A 153 -5.19 -6.69 -21.52
N PRO A 154 -6.53 -6.65 -21.41
CA PRO A 154 -7.23 -7.45 -20.40
C PRO A 154 -7.44 -8.91 -20.80
N ALA A 155 -7.33 -9.23 -22.09
CA ALA A 155 -7.51 -10.57 -22.65
C ALA A 155 -6.79 -10.64 -24.01
N ASP A 156 -6.52 -11.82 -24.54
CA ASP A 156 -5.94 -11.93 -25.88
C ASP A 156 -6.96 -11.46 -26.93
N ALA A 157 -6.57 -10.55 -27.80
CA ALA A 157 -7.48 -9.95 -28.76
C ALA A 157 -6.86 -9.77 -30.15
N ARG A 158 -7.68 -9.88 -31.19
CA ARG A 158 -7.36 -9.57 -32.59
C ARG A 158 -7.71 -8.13 -32.89
N LEU A 159 -6.74 -7.36 -33.38
CA LEU A 159 -6.92 -5.97 -33.75
C LEU A 159 -7.87 -5.83 -34.94
N LEU A 160 -8.85 -4.96 -34.82
CA LEU A 160 -9.77 -4.57 -35.88
C LEU A 160 -9.37 -3.25 -36.51
N GLN A 161 -8.92 -2.30 -35.64
CA GLN A 161 -8.40 -1.00 -36.02
C GLN A 161 -7.22 -0.66 -35.13
N SER A 162 -6.20 -0.01 -35.68
CA SER A 162 -5.04 0.47 -34.93
C SER A 162 -4.52 1.78 -35.50
N VAL A 163 -4.08 2.70 -34.64
CA VAL A 163 -3.43 3.95 -35.02
C VAL A 163 -2.13 4.04 -34.24
N SER A 164 -1.01 3.86 -34.95
CA SER A 164 0.35 3.93 -34.36
C SER A 164 0.52 3.11 -33.07
N LEU A 165 -0.12 1.94 -32.99
CA LEU A 165 -0.17 1.14 -31.79
C LEU A 165 1.17 0.47 -31.49
N LYS A 166 1.65 0.59 -30.23
CA LYS A 166 2.80 -0.16 -29.72
C LYS A 166 2.44 -0.87 -28.43
N SER A 167 2.83 -2.14 -28.31
CA SER A 167 2.59 -3.00 -27.16
C SER A 167 3.90 -3.48 -26.55
N GLU A 168 4.07 -3.32 -25.25
CA GLU A 168 5.16 -3.90 -24.46
C GLU A 168 4.84 -5.37 -24.18
N GLU A 169 5.59 -6.27 -24.77
CA GLU A 169 5.34 -7.72 -24.73
C GLU A 169 6.49 -8.51 -24.10
N SER A 170 7.40 -7.83 -23.38
CA SER A 170 8.59 -8.46 -22.77
C SER A 170 8.26 -9.62 -21.84
N ALA A 171 7.10 -9.60 -21.18
CA ALA A 171 6.63 -10.69 -20.33
C ALA A 171 6.36 -12.00 -21.08
N LEU A 172 6.07 -11.92 -22.38
CA LEU A 172 5.75 -13.06 -23.25
C LEU A 172 6.88 -13.41 -24.23
N THR A 173 7.56 -12.38 -24.76
CA THR A 173 8.56 -12.55 -25.82
C THR A 173 9.99 -12.48 -25.30
N GLY A 174 10.20 -11.87 -24.13
CA GLY A 174 11.51 -11.57 -23.57
C GLY A 174 12.21 -10.35 -24.20
N GLU A 175 11.59 -9.68 -25.17
CA GLU A 175 12.14 -8.50 -25.83
C GLU A 175 11.68 -7.22 -25.12
N SER A 176 12.63 -6.34 -24.80
CA SER A 176 12.36 -5.09 -24.04
C SER A 176 11.90 -3.92 -24.90
N VAL A 177 11.93 -4.05 -26.25
CA VAL A 177 11.48 -3.00 -27.16
C VAL A 177 9.99 -3.21 -27.45
N PRO A 178 9.15 -2.16 -27.31
CA PRO A 178 7.72 -2.29 -27.63
C PRO A 178 7.48 -2.70 -29.08
N ALA A 179 6.67 -3.74 -29.27
CA ALA A 179 6.32 -4.28 -30.59
C ALA A 179 5.33 -3.35 -31.31
N GLU A 180 5.60 -3.04 -32.58
CA GLU A 180 4.65 -2.31 -33.42
C GLU A 180 3.51 -3.22 -33.83
N LYS A 181 2.27 -2.70 -33.76
CA LYS A 181 1.04 -3.46 -34.03
C LYS A 181 0.25 -2.84 -35.17
N ASP A 182 -0.19 -3.68 -36.08
CA ASP A 182 -0.96 -3.29 -37.27
C ASP A 182 -2.18 -4.19 -37.46
N ALA A 183 -3.38 -3.60 -37.39
CA ALA A 183 -4.64 -4.31 -37.63
C ALA A 183 -4.77 -4.89 -39.05
N GLY A 184 -4.11 -4.28 -40.04
CA GLY A 184 -4.11 -4.70 -41.44
C GLY A 184 -3.15 -5.86 -41.73
N ALA A 185 -2.23 -6.17 -40.86
CA ALA A 185 -1.29 -7.26 -41.05
C ALA A 185 -1.99 -8.64 -40.97
N CYS A 186 -1.48 -9.61 -41.75
CA CYS A 186 -1.91 -10.99 -41.67
C CYS A 186 -0.67 -11.91 -41.61
N PRO A 187 -0.10 -12.16 -40.42
CA PRO A 187 1.07 -13.00 -40.25
C PRO A 187 0.81 -14.46 -40.71
N LYS A 188 1.89 -15.19 -41.03
CA LYS A 188 1.82 -16.60 -41.41
C LYS A 188 1.28 -17.44 -40.24
N ALA A 189 0.66 -18.56 -40.54
CA ALA A 189 0.06 -19.45 -39.54
C ALA A 189 1.05 -19.98 -38.49
N ASP A 190 2.30 -20.10 -38.84
CA ASP A 190 3.42 -20.56 -38.01
C ASP A 190 4.21 -19.41 -37.36
N ALA A 191 3.72 -18.15 -37.45
CA ALA A 191 4.38 -17.00 -36.88
C ALA A 191 4.57 -17.13 -35.36
N PRO A 192 5.80 -16.95 -34.82
CA PRO A 192 6.04 -16.89 -33.38
C PRO A 192 5.28 -15.74 -32.74
N LEU A 193 5.14 -15.78 -31.43
CA LEU A 193 4.27 -14.87 -30.69
C LEU A 193 4.60 -13.39 -30.93
N GLY A 194 5.90 -13.02 -30.91
CA GLY A 194 6.37 -11.65 -31.15
C GLY A 194 6.10 -11.11 -32.55
N ASP A 195 5.96 -12.00 -33.55
CA ASP A 195 5.71 -11.62 -34.95
C ASP A 195 4.21 -11.49 -35.29
N ARG A 196 3.32 -11.77 -34.33
CA ARG A 196 1.87 -11.62 -34.49
C ARG A 196 1.46 -10.16 -34.33
N SER A 197 1.85 -9.32 -35.31
CA SER A 197 1.66 -7.87 -35.26
C SER A 197 0.18 -7.42 -35.22
N ASN A 198 -0.76 -8.28 -35.56
CA ASN A 198 -2.20 -8.00 -35.56
C ASN A 198 -2.93 -8.51 -34.30
N MET A 199 -2.19 -9.02 -33.33
CA MET A 199 -2.72 -9.49 -32.03
C MET A 199 -2.15 -8.67 -30.90
N VAL A 200 -2.91 -8.55 -29.82
CA VAL A 200 -2.47 -8.06 -28.51
C VAL A 200 -2.77 -9.13 -27.46
N PHE A 201 -1.93 -9.22 -26.44
CA PHE A 201 -1.94 -10.33 -25.49
C PHE A 201 -2.21 -9.88 -24.06
N SER A 202 -2.97 -10.70 -23.35
CA SER A 202 -3.32 -10.48 -21.94
C SER A 202 -2.08 -10.24 -21.08
N GLY A 203 -2.15 -9.22 -20.21
CA GLY A 203 -1.05 -8.87 -19.30
C GLY A 203 0.07 -8.03 -19.91
N CYS A 204 0.01 -7.74 -21.21
CA CYS A 204 0.87 -6.77 -21.88
C CYS A 204 0.32 -5.36 -21.74
N SER A 205 1.14 -4.35 -21.96
CA SER A 205 0.73 -2.94 -21.83
C SER A 205 0.83 -2.19 -23.16
N ILE A 206 -0.14 -1.31 -23.40
CA ILE A 206 -0.12 -0.41 -24.56
C ILE A 206 0.73 0.82 -24.22
N THR A 207 1.84 0.99 -24.91
CA THR A 207 2.79 2.09 -24.65
C THR A 207 2.53 3.32 -25.52
N TYR A 208 1.92 3.11 -26.70
CA TYR A 208 1.62 4.21 -27.64
C TYR A 208 0.44 3.86 -28.54
N GLY A 209 -0.33 4.88 -28.97
CA GLY A 209 -1.41 4.74 -29.92
C GLY A 209 -2.74 4.29 -29.35
N THR A 210 -3.68 3.96 -30.23
CA THR A 210 -5.04 3.51 -29.90
C THR A 210 -5.46 2.34 -30.78
N ALA A 211 -6.34 1.49 -30.28
CA ALA A 211 -6.87 0.36 -31.03
C ALA A 211 -8.31 -0.01 -30.67
N VAL A 212 -8.98 -0.66 -31.62
CA VAL A 212 -10.20 -1.44 -31.39
C VAL A 212 -9.86 -2.89 -31.69
N ALA A 213 -10.22 -3.80 -30.79
CA ALA A 213 -9.89 -5.21 -30.91
C ALA A 213 -11.08 -6.10 -30.50
N VAL A 214 -11.14 -7.31 -31.03
CA VAL A 214 -12.09 -8.33 -30.61
C VAL A 214 -11.40 -9.37 -29.73
N VAL A 215 -11.94 -9.63 -28.57
CA VAL A 215 -11.42 -10.65 -27.63
C VAL A 215 -11.53 -12.04 -28.26
N THR A 216 -10.40 -12.74 -28.29
CA THR A 216 -10.29 -14.08 -28.91
C THR A 216 -10.11 -15.19 -27.88
N ALA A 217 -9.46 -14.90 -26.75
CA ALA A 217 -9.27 -15.86 -25.66
C ALA A 217 -9.28 -15.14 -24.30
N THR A 218 -9.78 -15.82 -23.27
CA THR A 218 -9.92 -15.29 -21.90
C THR A 218 -9.34 -16.28 -20.89
N GLY A 219 -8.92 -15.76 -19.72
CA GLY A 219 -8.47 -16.56 -18.59
C GLY A 219 -7.31 -17.52 -18.92
N MET A 220 -7.50 -18.80 -18.64
CA MET A 220 -6.46 -19.83 -18.84
C MET A 220 -6.19 -20.14 -20.32
N ASP A 221 -7.07 -19.74 -21.22
CA ASP A 221 -6.91 -19.97 -22.67
C ASP A 221 -6.05 -18.88 -23.33
N THR A 222 -5.73 -17.79 -22.64
CA THR A 222 -4.79 -16.76 -23.09
C THR A 222 -3.36 -17.29 -23.16
N GLU A 223 -2.47 -16.63 -23.91
CA GLU A 223 -1.04 -17.00 -23.94
C GLU A 223 -0.42 -16.89 -22.54
N MET A 224 -0.77 -15.84 -21.77
CA MET A 224 -0.38 -15.71 -20.38
C MET A 224 -0.94 -16.86 -19.51
N GLY A 225 -2.18 -17.27 -19.73
CA GLY A 225 -2.81 -18.40 -19.04
C GLY A 225 -2.09 -19.74 -19.28
N LYS A 226 -1.60 -19.96 -20.49
CA LYS A 226 -0.80 -21.15 -20.83
C LYS A 226 0.54 -21.15 -20.09
N ILE A 227 1.20 -19.99 -19.97
CA ILE A 227 2.43 -19.85 -19.18
C ILE A 227 2.14 -20.06 -17.68
N ALA A 228 1.03 -19.52 -17.17
CA ALA A 228 0.63 -19.69 -15.78
C ALA A 228 0.43 -21.17 -15.41
N ASN A 229 -0.14 -21.97 -16.31
CA ASN A 229 -0.25 -23.43 -16.15
C ASN A 229 1.12 -24.14 -16.01
N LEU A 230 2.16 -23.66 -16.69
CA LEU A 230 3.51 -24.21 -16.61
C LEU A 230 4.24 -23.79 -15.33
N LEU A 231 3.80 -22.70 -14.70
CA LEU A 231 4.37 -22.12 -13.49
C LEU A 231 3.56 -22.47 -12.21
N GLU A 232 2.62 -23.41 -12.26
CA GLU A 232 1.89 -23.90 -11.07
C GLU A 232 2.86 -24.47 -10.03
N GLY A 233 3.44 -23.60 -9.21
CA GLY A 233 4.42 -23.95 -8.17
C GLY A 233 5.21 -22.76 -7.64
N ALA A 234 5.17 -21.59 -8.24
CA ALA A 234 5.83 -20.41 -7.73
C ALA A 234 5.08 -19.87 -6.49
N ASP A 235 5.75 -19.88 -5.33
CA ASP A 235 5.23 -19.34 -4.08
C ASP A 235 4.98 -17.83 -4.18
N ASP A 236 3.84 -17.37 -3.70
CA ASP A 236 3.60 -15.96 -3.34
C ASP A 236 4.68 -15.58 -2.30
N GLY A 237 5.63 -14.71 -2.68
CA GLY A 237 6.84 -14.46 -1.92
C GLY A 237 6.56 -14.01 -0.46
N GLN A 238 7.14 -14.73 0.49
CA GLN A 238 7.13 -14.34 1.90
C GLN A 238 7.81 -12.99 2.09
N THR A 239 7.32 -12.19 3.03
CA THR A 239 7.96 -10.92 3.38
C THR A 239 9.34 -11.15 3.99
N PRO A 240 10.29 -10.19 3.88
CA PRO A 240 11.60 -10.29 4.53
C PRO A 240 11.49 -10.61 6.02
N LEU A 241 10.52 -10.02 6.71
CA LEU A 241 10.23 -10.25 8.12
C LEU A 241 9.78 -11.70 8.38
N GLN A 242 8.87 -12.23 7.56
CA GLN A 242 8.42 -13.63 7.69
C GLN A 242 9.58 -14.60 7.50
N LYS A 243 10.47 -14.36 6.53
CA LYS A 243 11.68 -15.17 6.33
C LYS A 243 12.61 -15.13 7.54
N ARG A 244 12.85 -13.94 8.12
CA ARG A 244 13.66 -13.77 9.34
C ARG A 244 13.04 -14.48 10.54
N LEU A 245 11.72 -14.40 10.70
CA LEU A 245 11.00 -15.09 11.80
C LEU A 245 11.03 -16.62 11.64
N ALA A 246 10.92 -17.12 10.40
CA ALA A 246 11.06 -18.56 10.13
C ALA A 246 12.47 -19.05 10.45
N GLN A 247 13.52 -18.26 10.11
CA GLN A 247 14.90 -18.57 10.51
C GLN A 247 15.08 -18.57 12.03
N LEU A 248 14.49 -17.58 12.72
CA LEU A 248 14.51 -17.53 14.19
C LEU A 248 13.85 -18.78 14.79
N GLY A 249 12.68 -19.17 14.29
CA GLY A 249 12.00 -20.40 14.71
C GLY A 249 12.89 -21.64 14.55
N LYS A 250 13.62 -21.73 13.44
CA LYS A 250 14.59 -22.81 13.20
C LYS A 250 15.74 -22.81 14.25
N TYR A 251 16.31 -21.64 14.56
CA TYR A 251 17.38 -21.55 15.57
C TYR A 251 16.86 -21.89 16.97
N LEU A 252 15.66 -21.43 17.32
CA LEU A 252 15.03 -21.80 18.61
C LEU A 252 14.74 -23.29 18.69
N GLY A 253 14.28 -23.91 17.60
CA GLY A 253 14.07 -25.36 17.53
C GLY A 253 15.38 -26.16 17.74
N ILE A 254 16.49 -25.73 17.11
CA ILE A 254 17.81 -26.36 17.32
C ILE A 254 18.26 -26.21 18.78
N LEU A 255 18.08 -25.02 19.37
CA LEU A 255 18.42 -24.77 20.77
C LEU A 255 17.57 -25.65 21.72
N ALA A 256 16.28 -25.77 21.44
CA ALA A 256 15.37 -26.64 22.19
C ALA A 256 15.79 -28.10 22.13
N LEU A 257 16.14 -28.63 20.95
CA LEU A 257 16.64 -29.99 20.78
C LEU A 257 17.95 -30.23 21.55
N ALA A 258 18.85 -29.25 21.53
CA ALA A 258 20.07 -29.31 22.32
C ALA A 258 19.79 -29.36 23.84
N ALA A 259 18.85 -28.50 24.31
CA ALA A 259 18.44 -28.50 25.70
C ALA A 259 17.72 -29.80 26.12
N CYS A 260 16.89 -30.36 25.25
CA CYS A 260 16.24 -31.68 25.45
C CYS A 260 17.30 -32.79 25.59
N ALA A 261 18.32 -32.79 24.72
CA ALA A 261 19.41 -33.76 24.79
C ALA A 261 20.19 -33.66 26.12
N ILE A 262 20.45 -32.44 26.61
CA ILE A 262 21.09 -32.20 27.90
C ILE A 262 20.22 -32.73 29.04
N ILE A 263 18.92 -32.42 29.05
CA ILE A 263 17.97 -32.93 30.06
C ILE A 263 17.96 -34.45 30.05
N PHE A 264 17.91 -35.07 28.88
CA PHE A 264 17.88 -36.50 28.71
C PHE A 264 19.13 -37.17 29.31
N VAL A 265 20.33 -36.66 28.95
CA VAL A 265 21.61 -37.19 29.47
C VAL A 265 21.73 -36.99 30.98
N VAL A 266 21.38 -35.80 31.49
CA VAL A 266 21.45 -35.49 32.93
C VAL A 266 20.44 -36.32 33.71
N GLY A 267 19.22 -36.47 33.20
CA GLY A 267 18.18 -37.30 33.84
C GLY A 267 18.58 -38.75 33.96
N LEU A 268 19.13 -39.32 32.85
CA LEU A 268 19.66 -40.68 32.88
C LEU A 268 20.80 -40.84 33.90
N ALA A 269 21.74 -39.89 33.94
CA ALA A 269 22.88 -39.89 34.84
C ALA A 269 22.46 -39.81 36.32
N ASN A 270 21.33 -39.18 36.62
CA ASN A 270 20.73 -39.07 37.96
C ASN A 270 19.76 -40.20 38.30
N GLY A 271 19.61 -41.21 37.41
CA GLY A 271 18.78 -42.40 37.68
C GLY A 271 17.29 -42.12 37.64
N LEU A 272 16.84 -41.05 36.95
CA LEU A 272 15.42 -40.78 36.79
C LEU A 272 14.78 -41.77 35.83
N GLU A 273 13.47 -41.92 35.95
CA GLU A 273 12.69 -42.78 35.09
C GLU A 273 12.69 -42.30 33.65
N VAL A 274 12.94 -43.16 32.68
CA VAL A 274 13.07 -42.76 31.24
C VAL A 274 11.83 -42.06 30.74
N MET A 275 10.63 -42.43 31.21
CA MET A 275 9.38 -41.83 30.85
C MET A 275 9.26 -40.40 31.37
N GLU A 276 9.62 -40.14 32.61
CA GLU A 276 9.62 -38.79 33.19
C GLU A 276 10.58 -37.87 32.48
N ILE A 277 11.81 -38.35 32.15
CA ILE A 277 12.78 -37.58 31.36
C ILE A 277 12.24 -37.28 29.99
N PHE A 278 11.61 -38.23 29.31
CA PHE A 278 11.00 -38.07 28.00
C PHE A 278 9.87 -37.02 28.03
N MET A 279 8.94 -37.10 28.97
CA MET A 279 7.84 -36.16 29.14
C MET A 279 8.33 -34.74 29.46
N THR A 280 9.39 -34.61 30.27
CA THR A 280 10.02 -33.30 30.53
C THR A 280 10.67 -32.73 29.29
N SER A 281 11.34 -33.58 28.51
CA SER A 281 11.93 -33.13 27.22
C SER A 281 10.86 -32.67 26.23
N VAL A 282 9.74 -33.37 26.16
CA VAL A 282 8.58 -32.96 25.36
C VAL A 282 8.03 -31.60 25.83
N SER A 283 7.89 -31.43 27.16
CA SER A 283 7.46 -30.14 27.77
C SER A 283 8.40 -29.00 27.37
N LEU A 284 9.70 -29.22 27.42
CA LEU A 284 10.69 -28.23 27.02
C LEU A 284 10.61 -27.91 25.53
N ALA A 285 10.45 -28.92 24.68
CA ALA A 285 10.32 -28.72 23.22
C ALA A 285 9.08 -27.88 22.87
N VAL A 286 7.97 -28.17 23.52
CA VAL A 286 6.72 -27.40 23.37
C VAL A 286 6.89 -25.95 23.80
N SER A 287 7.53 -25.67 24.93
CA SER A 287 7.71 -24.30 25.42
C SER A 287 8.70 -23.47 24.58
N ALA A 288 9.62 -24.11 23.87
CA ALA A 288 10.68 -23.39 23.16
C ALA A 288 10.26 -22.78 21.81
N ILE A 289 9.20 -23.29 21.20
CA ILE A 289 8.80 -22.90 19.84
C ILE A 289 7.51 -22.07 19.87
N PRO A 290 7.55 -20.78 19.48
CA PRO A 290 6.35 -19.95 19.38
C PRO A 290 5.56 -20.27 18.10
N GLU A 291 4.79 -21.37 18.11
CA GLU A 291 4.07 -21.90 16.94
C GLU A 291 3.16 -20.87 16.26
N GLY A 292 2.47 -20.03 17.02
CA GLY A 292 1.54 -19.04 16.50
C GLY A 292 2.20 -17.79 15.88
N LEU A 293 3.51 -17.56 16.09
CA LEU A 293 4.15 -16.29 15.76
C LEU A 293 4.07 -15.90 14.26
N PRO A 294 4.41 -16.77 13.28
CA PRO A 294 4.33 -16.42 11.86
C PRO A 294 2.90 -16.10 11.42
N VAL A 295 1.92 -16.84 11.93
CA VAL A 295 0.51 -16.66 11.60
C VAL A 295 -0.03 -15.36 12.20
N ILE A 296 0.29 -15.09 13.48
CA ILE A 296 -0.11 -13.85 14.15
C ILE A 296 0.47 -12.63 13.44
N VAL A 297 1.75 -12.67 13.02
CA VAL A 297 2.38 -11.60 12.24
C VAL A 297 1.65 -11.37 10.91
N THR A 298 1.25 -12.43 10.22
CA THR A 298 0.46 -12.32 8.99
C THR A 298 -0.90 -11.69 9.23
N ILE A 299 -1.58 -12.03 10.33
CA ILE A 299 -2.85 -11.41 10.73
C ILE A 299 -2.65 -9.92 11.02
N VAL A 300 -1.61 -9.55 11.76
CA VAL A 300 -1.29 -8.14 12.09
C VAL A 300 -1.01 -7.33 10.82
N LEU A 301 -0.22 -7.87 9.88
CA LEU A 301 0.02 -7.26 8.57
C LEU A 301 -1.28 -7.05 7.81
N SER A 302 -2.13 -8.06 7.74
CA SER A 302 -3.42 -8.00 7.02
C SER A 302 -4.36 -6.94 7.60
N ILE A 303 -4.45 -6.84 8.92
CA ILE A 303 -5.25 -5.81 9.61
C ILE A 303 -4.65 -4.42 9.33
N GLY A 304 -3.33 -4.31 9.33
CA GLY A 304 -2.62 -3.06 9.01
C GLY A 304 -2.94 -2.59 7.59
N VAL A 305 -2.89 -3.50 6.62
CA VAL A 305 -3.26 -3.20 5.22
C VAL A 305 -4.72 -2.73 5.12
N GLN A 306 -5.66 -3.39 5.81
CA GLN A 306 -7.06 -2.93 5.83
C GLN A 306 -7.21 -1.50 6.39
N ARG A 307 -6.37 -1.10 7.36
CA ARG A 307 -6.35 0.28 7.86
C ARG A 307 -5.80 1.25 6.80
N MET A 308 -4.76 0.86 6.05
CA MET A 308 -4.21 1.65 4.96
C MET A 308 -5.21 1.87 3.84
N VAL A 309 -5.94 0.82 3.43
CA VAL A 309 -7.00 0.90 2.42
C VAL A 309 -8.10 1.89 2.83
N LYS A 310 -8.53 1.87 4.10
CA LYS A 310 -9.50 2.85 4.63
C LYS A 310 -8.99 4.30 4.60
N LYS A 311 -7.70 4.50 4.40
CA LYS A 311 -7.03 5.79 4.26
C LYS A 311 -6.54 6.03 2.83
N ASN A 312 -7.22 5.46 1.86
CA ASN A 312 -6.95 5.63 0.42
C ASN A 312 -5.59 5.07 -0.06
N ALA A 313 -4.89 4.28 0.73
CA ALA A 313 -3.65 3.62 0.34
C ALA A 313 -3.91 2.13 0.08
N LEU A 314 -4.13 1.76 -1.16
CA LEU A 314 -4.36 0.38 -1.59
C LEU A 314 -3.03 -0.34 -1.78
N ILE A 315 -2.68 -1.21 -0.86
CA ILE A 315 -1.45 -2.02 -0.93
C ILE A 315 -1.67 -3.21 -1.85
N ARG A 316 -0.80 -3.40 -2.82
CA ARG A 316 -0.83 -4.51 -3.79
C ARG A 316 0.08 -5.67 -3.39
N ARG A 317 1.16 -5.38 -2.68
CA ARG A 317 2.14 -6.39 -2.23
C ARG A 317 2.40 -6.25 -0.74
N LEU A 318 2.24 -7.31 0.04
CA LEU A 318 2.45 -7.29 1.49
C LEU A 318 3.86 -6.82 1.92
N PRO A 319 4.96 -7.21 1.23
CA PRO A 319 6.28 -6.72 1.58
C PRO A 319 6.42 -5.20 1.59
N ALA A 320 5.64 -4.49 0.79
CA ALA A 320 5.65 -3.03 0.74
C ALA A 320 5.25 -2.38 2.08
N VAL A 321 4.41 -3.03 2.89
CA VAL A 321 4.00 -2.51 4.20
C VAL A 321 5.18 -2.37 5.15
N GLU A 322 6.06 -3.38 5.17
CA GLU A 322 7.29 -3.36 5.98
C GLU A 322 8.24 -2.28 5.49
N THR A 323 8.43 -2.21 4.16
CA THR A 323 9.34 -1.26 3.52
C THR A 323 8.86 0.17 3.70
N LEU A 324 7.54 0.44 3.62
CA LEU A 324 6.91 1.74 3.86
C LEU A 324 7.28 2.34 5.22
N GLY A 325 7.27 1.51 6.27
CA GLY A 325 7.67 1.95 7.61
C GLY A 325 9.14 2.40 7.70
N SER A 326 9.98 1.99 6.75
CA SER A 326 11.40 2.33 6.68
C SER A 326 11.70 3.43 5.65
N ALA A 327 10.69 3.95 4.93
CA ALA A 327 10.89 4.97 3.92
C ALA A 327 11.62 6.21 4.49
N SER A 328 12.71 6.59 3.81
CA SER A 328 13.57 7.71 4.20
C SER A 328 13.61 8.83 3.17
N VAL A 329 13.23 8.53 1.90
CA VAL A 329 13.09 9.50 0.82
C VAL A 329 11.76 9.26 0.12
N ILE A 330 11.03 10.31 -0.18
CA ILE A 330 9.82 10.26 -1.01
C ILE A 330 10.06 11.15 -2.24
N CYS A 331 10.27 10.51 -3.38
CA CYS A 331 10.34 11.15 -4.69
C CYS A 331 8.92 11.28 -5.24
N SER A 332 8.40 12.50 -5.29
CA SER A 332 7.02 12.75 -5.71
C SER A 332 6.97 13.48 -7.04
N ASP A 333 6.13 13.03 -7.95
CA ASP A 333 5.71 13.85 -9.07
C ASP A 333 4.98 15.10 -8.55
N LYS A 334 5.07 16.20 -9.31
CA LYS A 334 4.41 17.45 -8.97
C LYS A 334 2.92 17.39 -9.32
N THR A 335 2.65 17.11 -10.61
CA THR A 335 1.32 17.28 -11.20
C THR A 335 0.37 16.18 -10.70
N GLY A 336 -0.82 16.56 -10.23
CA GLY A 336 -1.83 15.63 -9.74
C GLY A 336 -1.55 15.03 -8.36
N THR A 337 -0.29 14.99 -7.89
CA THR A 337 0.11 14.43 -6.59
C THR A 337 0.29 15.51 -5.53
N LEU A 338 1.22 16.45 -5.78
CA LEU A 338 1.47 17.61 -4.91
C LEU A 338 0.53 18.77 -5.23
N THR A 339 0.06 18.83 -6.48
CA THR A 339 -0.88 19.83 -6.99
C THR A 339 -2.23 19.20 -7.32
N GLN A 340 -3.23 20.03 -7.59
CA GLN A 340 -4.61 19.60 -7.82
C GLN A 340 -4.85 19.06 -9.24
N ASN A 341 -3.86 19.12 -10.14
CA ASN A 341 -3.99 18.86 -11.57
C ASN A 341 -5.14 19.66 -12.21
N ARG A 342 -5.29 20.89 -11.78
CA ARG A 342 -6.33 21.80 -12.23
C ARG A 342 -5.80 23.22 -12.33
N MET A 343 -5.74 23.76 -13.54
CA MET A 343 -5.39 25.16 -13.72
C MET A 343 -6.44 26.04 -13.04
N THR A 344 -5.99 26.97 -12.26
CA THR A 344 -6.82 27.92 -11.52
C THR A 344 -6.34 29.34 -11.78
N LEU A 345 -7.21 30.23 -12.19
CA LEU A 345 -6.93 31.65 -12.33
C LEU A 345 -6.84 32.27 -10.94
N VAL A 346 -5.67 32.82 -10.61
CA VAL A 346 -5.37 33.33 -9.26
C VAL A 346 -5.05 34.81 -9.23
N GLU A 347 -4.56 35.37 -10.33
CA GLU A 347 -4.17 36.80 -10.41
C GLU A 347 -4.66 37.42 -11.73
N THR A 348 -4.94 38.71 -11.68
CA THR A 348 -5.26 39.55 -12.84
C THR A 348 -4.44 40.83 -12.80
N TYR A 349 -4.15 41.35 -13.97
CA TYR A 349 -3.57 42.68 -14.17
C TYR A 349 -4.40 43.43 -15.19
N LEU A 350 -4.81 44.65 -14.87
CA LEU A 350 -5.54 45.52 -15.78
C LEU A 350 -4.60 46.60 -16.34
N ASP A 351 -4.88 47.01 -17.57
CA ASP A 351 -4.15 48.14 -18.16
C ASP A 351 -4.23 49.39 -17.29
N GLY A 352 -3.09 50.01 -16.99
CA GLY A 352 -2.97 51.19 -16.11
C GLY A 352 -2.71 50.86 -14.63
N GLU A 353 -2.74 49.59 -14.21
CA GLU A 353 -2.28 49.18 -12.88
C GLU A 353 -0.74 49.15 -12.81
N THR A 354 -0.19 49.14 -11.60
CA THR A 354 1.26 49.05 -11.37
C THR A 354 1.74 47.63 -11.10
N GLN A 355 0.85 46.74 -10.69
CA GLN A 355 1.16 45.34 -10.30
C GLN A 355 -0.03 44.42 -10.55
N ALA A 356 0.21 43.09 -10.60
CA ALA A 356 -0.85 42.10 -10.62
C ALA A 356 -1.55 42.03 -9.26
N ASN A 357 -2.85 41.82 -9.29
CA ASN A 357 -3.69 41.71 -8.09
C ASN A 357 -4.28 40.28 -8.01
N LYS A 358 -4.39 39.76 -6.78
CA LYS A 358 -5.10 38.47 -6.57
C LYS A 358 -6.58 38.63 -6.96
N LEU A 359 -7.11 37.59 -7.63
CA LEU A 359 -8.51 37.58 -7.96
C LEU A 359 -9.36 37.51 -6.70
N GLU A 360 -10.13 38.55 -6.45
CA GLU A 360 -11.03 38.64 -5.33
C GLU A 360 -12.35 37.87 -5.58
N THR A 361 -13.06 37.51 -4.50
CA THR A 361 -14.39 36.92 -4.56
C THR A 361 -15.49 37.88 -5.09
N LYS A 362 -15.21 39.19 -5.06
CA LYS A 362 -16.05 40.26 -5.64
C LYS A 362 -15.17 41.23 -6.39
N PRO A 363 -14.75 40.87 -7.61
CA PRO A 363 -13.82 41.73 -8.38
C PRO A 363 -14.51 42.99 -8.89
N SER A 364 -13.69 43.97 -9.24
CA SER A 364 -14.16 45.24 -9.86
C SER A 364 -14.83 44.97 -11.21
N GLU A 365 -15.58 45.94 -11.72
CA GLU A 365 -16.24 45.79 -13.03
C GLU A 365 -15.24 45.70 -14.19
N GLU A 366 -14.08 46.32 -14.05
CA GLU A 366 -12.98 46.20 -15.02
C GLU A 366 -12.43 44.77 -15.07
N VAL A 367 -12.20 44.15 -13.91
CA VAL A 367 -11.77 42.75 -13.83
C VAL A 367 -12.85 41.82 -14.38
N LYS A 368 -14.14 42.07 -14.10
CA LYS A 368 -15.25 41.33 -14.68
C LYS A 368 -15.27 41.49 -16.21
N THR A 369 -14.94 42.65 -16.74
CA THR A 369 -14.81 42.86 -18.19
C THR A 369 -13.67 42.01 -18.77
N LEU A 370 -12.50 42.00 -18.14
CA LEU A 370 -11.38 41.13 -18.54
C LEU A 370 -11.79 39.66 -18.56
N LEU A 371 -12.42 39.17 -17.48
CA LEU A 371 -12.92 37.80 -17.38
C LEU A 371 -14.01 37.47 -18.43
N ARG A 372 -14.90 38.41 -18.71
CA ARG A 372 -15.94 38.31 -19.74
C ARG A 372 -15.33 38.14 -21.12
N LEU A 373 -14.44 39.04 -21.51
CA LEU A 373 -13.73 38.97 -22.80
C LEU A 373 -12.94 37.69 -22.92
N GLY A 374 -12.17 37.34 -21.88
CA GLY A 374 -11.41 36.10 -21.83
C GLY A 374 -12.30 34.86 -22.02
N THR A 375 -13.45 34.80 -21.34
CA THR A 375 -14.40 33.67 -21.41
C THR A 375 -15.07 33.55 -22.78
N LEU A 376 -15.44 34.66 -23.42
CA LEU A 376 -16.01 34.66 -24.76
C LEU A 376 -15.01 34.12 -25.79
N CYS A 377 -13.70 34.31 -25.55
CA CYS A 377 -12.61 33.80 -26.35
C CYS A 377 -12.07 32.45 -25.85
N CYS A 378 -12.93 31.56 -25.34
CA CYS A 378 -12.60 30.20 -24.91
C CYS A 378 -13.55 29.19 -25.57
N ASP A 379 -13.01 28.04 -25.96
CA ASP A 379 -13.80 26.87 -26.41
C ASP A 379 -14.14 25.95 -25.28
N GLY A 380 -13.24 25.84 -24.28
CA GLY A 380 -13.42 25.03 -23.09
C GLY A 380 -14.71 25.35 -22.32
N ALA A 381 -15.28 24.35 -21.64
CA ALA A 381 -16.49 24.45 -20.85
C ALA A 381 -16.29 23.83 -19.44
N VAL A 382 -17.06 24.30 -18.48
CA VAL A 382 -17.14 23.69 -17.15
C VAL A 382 -18.60 23.34 -16.88
N VAL A 383 -18.86 22.06 -16.67
CA VAL A 383 -20.19 21.53 -16.35
C VAL A 383 -20.25 21.18 -14.86
N PHE A 384 -21.36 21.51 -14.20
CA PHE A 384 -21.56 21.25 -12.79
C PHE A 384 -22.59 20.13 -12.61
N ASP A 385 -22.21 19.07 -11.89
CA ASP A 385 -23.10 18.02 -11.43
C ASP A 385 -23.12 18.03 -9.89
N GLY A 386 -24.08 18.78 -9.33
CA GLY A 386 -24.10 19.12 -7.92
C GLY A 386 -22.85 19.93 -7.53
N ASP A 387 -22.06 19.43 -6.58
CA ASP A 387 -20.81 20.07 -6.14
C ASP A 387 -19.57 19.66 -6.97
N LYS A 388 -19.74 18.77 -7.95
CA LYS A 388 -18.62 18.31 -8.81
C LYS A 388 -18.50 19.19 -10.03
N GLU A 389 -17.29 19.68 -10.26
CA GLU A 389 -16.87 20.44 -11.44
C GLU A 389 -16.29 19.48 -12.48
N GLN A 390 -16.83 19.43 -13.69
CA GLN A 390 -16.27 18.70 -14.83
C GLN A 390 -15.74 19.68 -15.86
N HIS A 391 -14.44 19.63 -16.12
CA HIS A 391 -13.76 20.47 -17.09
C HIS A 391 -13.71 19.78 -18.45
N ILE A 392 -14.13 20.46 -19.51
CA ILE A 392 -14.15 19.97 -20.89
C ILE A 392 -13.32 20.92 -21.76
N GLY A 393 -12.27 20.44 -22.39
CA GLY A 393 -11.35 21.23 -23.22
C GLY A 393 -10.03 21.58 -22.54
N ASP A 394 -9.33 22.59 -23.08
CA ASP A 394 -8.01 23.01 -22.58
C ASP A 394 -8.08 23.51 -21.12
N PRO A 395 -7.21 23.00 -20.20
CA PRO A 395 -7.20 23.41 -18.79
C PRO A 395 -7.01 24.92 -18.59
N THR A 396 -6.26 25.59 -19.48
CA THR A 396 -6.02 27.04 -19.43
C THR A 396 -7.30 27.80 -19.70
N GLU A 397 -8.12 27.34 -20.64
CA GLU A 397 -9.40 27.96 -20.98
C GLU A 397 -10.44 27.70 -19.89
N THR A 398 -10.53 26.45 -19.41
CA THR A 398 -11.49 26.12 -18.36
C THR A 398 -11.20 26.85 -17.06
N ALA A 399 -9.94 27.24 -16.78
CA ALA A 399 -9.59 28.09 -15.66
C ALA A 399 -10.22 29.49 -15.73
N ILE A 400 -10.21 30.10 -16.93
CA ILE A 400 -10.84 31.40 -17.17
C ILE A 400 -12.37 31.30 -17.06
N VAL A 401 -12.95 30.27 -17.70
CA VAL A 401 -14.41 30.00 -17.67
C VAL A 401 -14.90 29.77 -16.24
N LEU A 402 -14.17 29.00 -15.44
CA LEU A 402 -14.50 28.76 -14.03
C LEU A 402 -14.42 30.03 -13.19
N ALA A 403 -13.37 30.86 -13.40
CA ALA A 403 -13.24 32.11 -12.70
C ALA A 403 -14.42 33.08 -13.02
N ALA A 404 -14.83 33.15 -14.27
CA ALA A 404 -16.00 33.94 -14.68
C ALA A 404 -17.29 33.37 -14.06
N HIS A 405 -17.50 32.06 -14.09
CA HIS A 405 -18.65 31.38 -13.49
C HIS A 405 -18.78 31.69 -11.99
N LYS A 406 -17.70 31.55 -11.23
CA LYS A 406 -17.66 31.86 -9.78
C LYS A 406 -17.96 33.34 -9.48
N ASN A 407 -17.76 34.20 -10.46
CA ASN A 407 -18.08 35.64 -10.38
C ASN A 407 -19.44 36.00 -11.02
N GLY A 408 -20.34 35.03 -11.17
CA GLY A 408 -21.71 35.25 -11.61
C GLY A 408 -21.84 35.40 -13.12
N MET A 409 -20.87 35.01 -13.92
CA MET A 409 -20.83 35.08 -15.38
C MET A 409 -20.68 33.71 -16.03
N PRO A 410 -21.71 32.83 -15.97
CA PRO A 410 -21.66 31.53 -16.65
C PRO A 410 -21.46 31.67 -18.14
N LYS A 411 -20.63 30.86 -18.77
CA LYS A 411 -20.31 30.93 -20.21
C LYS A 411 -21.55 30.83 -21.07
N GLU A 412 -22.50 29.97 -20.74
CA GLU A 412 -23.75 29.83 -21.50
C GLU A 412 -24.62 31.09 -21.47
N SER A 413 -24.62 31.80 -20.36
CA SER A 413 -25.35 33.10 -20.25
C SER A 413 -24.65 34.18 -21.07
N LEU A 414 -23.29 34.21 -20.99
CA LEU A 414 -22.50 35.16 -21.79
C LEU A 414 -22.65 34.89 -23.30
N ALA A 415 -22.64 33.63 -23.73
CA ALA A 415 -22.82 33.27 -25.15
C ALA A 415 -24.20 33.61 -25.68
N LYS A 416 -25.25 33.56 -24.86
CA LYS A 416 -26.59 34.02 -25.22
C LYS A 416 -26.68 35.56 -25.33
N GLN A 417 -26.02 36.25 -24.40
CA GLN A 417 -26.04 37.71 -24.35
C GLN A 417 -25.14 38.33 -25.45
N TYR A 418 -23.97 37.70 -25.71
CA TYR A 418 -22.95 38.16 -26.65
C TYR A 418 -22.63 37.04 -27.65
N PRO A 419 -23.49 36.82 -28.67
CA PRO A 419 -23.33 35.70 -29.59
C PRO A 419 -22.04 35.83 -30.40
N ARG A 420 -21.30 34.69 -30.47
CA ARG A 420 -20.12 34.54 -31.32
C ARG A 420 -20.57 34.44 -32.79
N LEU A 421 -20.03 35.28 -33.65
CA LEU A 421 -20.40 35.39 -35.07
C LEU A 421 -19.27 34.84 -36.00
N ALA A 422 -18.01 34.92 -35.59
CA ALA A 422 -16.89 34.40 -36.34
C ALA A 422 -15.73 34.03 -35.36
N GLU A 423 -14.84 33.17 -35.81
CA GLU A 423 -13.68 32.76 -35.01
C GLU A 423 -12.48 32.40 -35.87
N LEU A 424 -11.28 32.62 -35.33
CA LEU A 424 -10.02 32.01 -35.75
C LEU A 424 -9.58 31.13 -34.56
N PRO A 425 -9.66 29.78 -34.68
CA PRO A 425 -9.33 28.87 -33.61
C PRO A 425 -7.89 29.05 -33.13
N PHE A 426 -7.60 28.54 -31.93
CA PHE A 426 -6.25 28.52 -31.41
C PHE A 426 -5.32 27.74 -32.33
N ASP A 427 -4.17 28.33 -32.60
CA ASP A 427 -3.12 27.72 -33.40
C ASP A 427 -1.79 27.79 -32.64
N SER A 428 -1.06 26.68 -32.59
CA SER A 428 0.17 26.53 -31.80
C SER A 428 1.33 27.38 -32.31
N ASP A 429 1.35 27.67 -33.62
CA ASP A 429 2.39 28.50 -34.24
C ASP A 429 2.11 29.98 -33.99
N ARG A 430 0.83 30.36 -34.07
CA ARG A 430 0.36 31.73 -33.76
C ARG A 430 0.27 32.00 -32.28
N LYS A 431 0.10 30.97 -31.41
CA LYS A 431 -0.07 31.00 -29.98
C LYS A 431 -1.20 31.90 -29.49
N ARG A 432 -2.27 32.07 -30.29
CA ARG A 432 -3.40 32.92 -29.99
C ARG A 432 -4.69 32.43 -30.65
N MET A 433 -5.81 32.92 -30.15
CA MET A 433 -7.15 32.66 -30.64
C MET A 433 -7.91 33.98 -30.77
N THR A 434 -8.77 34.10 -31.77
CA THR A 434 -9.59 35.29 -32.02
C THR A 434 -11.05 34.91 -32.19
N VAL A 435 -11.95 35.64 -31.56
CA VAL A 435 -13.40 35.49 -31.76
C VAL A 435 -14.02 36.85 -32.05
N VAL A 436 -15.08 36.87 -32.84
CA VAL A 436 -15.91 38.06 -33.06
C VAL A 436 -17.27 37.87 -32.40
N CYS A 437 -17.59 38.75 -31.47
CA CYS A 437 -18.86 38.74 -30.78
C CYS A 437 -19.64 40.02 -31.03
N ARG A 438 -20.99 39.93 -30.94
CA ARG A 438 -21.86 41.13 -30.93
C ARG A 438 -22.04 41.58 -29.50
N MET A 439 -21.44 42.71 -29.10
CA MET A 439 -21.51 43.30 -27.78
C MET A 439 -22.17 44.70 -27.86
N ASP A 440 -23.26 44.85 -27.15
CA ASP A 440 -23.99 46.12 -27.04
C ASP A 440 -24.30 46.80 -28.40
N GLY A 441 -24.62 45.97 -29.40
CA GLY A 441 -24.93 46.41 -30.76
C GLY A 441 -23.69 46.61 -31.71
N LYS A 442 -22.49 46.52 -31.19
CA LYS A 442 -21.22 46.63 -31.94
C LYS A 442 -20.61 45.25 -32.19
N LEU A 443 -19.82 45.15 -33.22
CA LEU A 443 -18.96 44.00 -33.48
C LEU A 443 -17.61 44.20 -32.76
N VAL A 444 -17.26 43.26 -31.94
CA VAL A 444 -16.00 43.28 -31.15
C VAL A 444 -15.19 42.03 -31.46
N ALA A 445 -13.98 42.24 -31.99
CA ALA A 445 -12.98 41.19 -32.13
C ALA A 445 -12.20 41.07 -30.80
N ILE A 446 -12.18 39.89 -30.21
CA ILE A 446 -11.49 39.60 -28.96
C ILE A 446 -10.37 38.64 -29.26
N VAL A 447 -9.15 38.94 -28.82
CA VAL A 447 -7.96 38.13 -29.03
C VAL A 447 -7.37 37.75 -27.69
N LYS A 448 -7.05 36.46 -27.56
CA LYS A 448 -6.41 35.90 -26.37
C LYS A 448 -5.17 35.10 -26.79
N GLY A 449 -4.05 35.29 -26.11
CA GLY A 449 -2.79 34.61 -26.42
C GLY A 449 -1.66 34.86 -25.45
N GLY A 450 -0.50 34.32 -25.73
CA GLY A 450 0.73 34.61 -24.97
C GLY A 450 1.07 36.10 -25.09
N PHE A 451 1.56 36.72 -24.00
CA PHE A 451 1.89 38.13 -24.04
C PHE A 451 2.96 38.47 -25.08
N ASP A 452 3.95 37.59 -25.28
CA ASP A 452 5.04 37.72 -26.26
C ASP A 452 4.53 37.87 -27.70
N VAL A 453 3.45 37.22 -28.07
CA VAL A 453 2.83 37.30 -29.40
C VAL A 453 1.71 38.34 -29.46
N MET A 454 1.17 38.76 -28.34
CA MET A 454 0.10 39.75 -28.28
C MET A 454 0.63 41.20 -28.28
N GLU A 455 1.77 41.43 -27.62
CA GLU A 455 2.37 42.75 -27.44
C GLU A 455 2.59 43.51 -28.75
N PRO A 456 3.20 42.94 -29.84
CA PRO A 456 3.39 43.63 -31.07
C PRO A 456 2.09 43.92 -31.84
N LEU A 457 0.97 43.33 -31.46
CA LEU A 457 -0.33 43.50 -32.10
C LEU A 457 -1.18 44.59 -31.44
N CYS A 458 -0.79 45.03 -30.23
CA CYS A 458 -1.49 46.02 -29.46
C CYS A 458 -0.94 47.43 -29.79
N THR A 459 -1.81 48.35 -30.14
CA THR A 459 -1.48 49.75 -30.42
C THR A 459 -1.84 50.70 -29.28
N SER A 460 -2.58 50.22 -28.28
CA SER A 460 -2.94 51.00 -27.10
C SER A 460 -2.84 50.14 -25.84
N GLY A 461 -2.50 50.82 -24.74
CA GLY A 461 -2.23 50.24 -23.43
C GLY A 461 -0.79 50.46 -22.96
N ASN A 462 -0.53 50.32 -21.65
CA ASN A 462 0.81 50.45 -21.09
C ASN A 462 1.58 49.11 -21.15
N LEU A 463 1.99 48.75 -22.37
CA LEU A 463 2.63 47.47 -22.66
C LEU A 463 3.98 47.29 -21.96
N SER A 464 4.71 48.38 -21.70
CA SER A 464 5.99 48.31 -20.98
C SER A 464 5.78 47.87 -19.52
N GLN A 465 4.75 48.40 -18.87
CA GLN A 465 4.41 47.99 -17.51
C GLN A 465 3.85 46.56 -17.51
N ALA A 466 2.98 46.23 -18.46
CA ALA A 466 2.41 44.89 -18.61
C ALA A 466 3.52 43.83 -18.79
N ARG A 467 4.60 44.13 -19.47
CA ARG A 467 5.76 43.23 -19.64
C ARG A 467 6.43 42.94 -18.31
N LEU A 468 6.71 43.96 -17.51
CA LEU A 468 7.32 43.81 -16.19
C LEU A 468 6.42 42.96 -15.28
N VAL A 469 5.13 43.24 -15.27
CA VAL A 469 4.17 42.48 -14.46
C VAL A 469 4.06 41.03 -14.95
N MET A 470 4.07 40.80 -16.26
CA MET A 470 4.07 39.42 -16.82
C MET A 470 5.34 38.65 -16.40
N GLU A 471 6.52 39.32 -16.42
CA GLU A 471 7.76 38.69 -15.95
C GLU A 471 7.69 38.33 -14.46
N GLU A 472 7.22 39.24 -13.59
CA GLU A 472 7.00 38.95 -12.16
C GLU A 472 6.00 37.80 -11.92
N MET A 473 4.89 37.76 -12.66
CA MET A 473 3.92 36.67 -12.61
C MET A 473 4.56 35.35 -13.02
N SER A 474 5.37 35.35 -14.08
CA SER A 474 6.09 34.19 -14.59
C SER A 474 7.17 33.69 -13.61
N GLU A 475 7.88 34.58 -12.92
CA GLU A 475 8.83 34.22 -11.87
C GLU A 475 8.14 33.52 -10.67
N ARG A 476 6.87 33.87 -10.41
CA ARG A 476 6.01 33.17 -9.43
C ARG A 476 5.34 31.92 -9.99
N ALA A 477 5.80 31.43 -11.14
CA ALA A 477 5.31 30.22 -11.80
C ALA A 477 3.87 30.31 -12.31
N LEU A 478 3.36 31.51 -12.55
CA LEU A 478 2.04 31.67 -13.17
C LEU A 478 2.15 31.50 -14.70
N ARG A 479 1.19 30.82 -15.27
CA ARG A 479 0.96 30.82 -16.70
C ARG A 479 0.14 32.06 -17.03
N VAL A 480 0.72 32.96 -17.84
CA VAL A 480 0.12 34.28 -18.13
C VAL A 480 -0.40 34.30 -19.55
N LEU A 481 -1.66 34.74 -19.71
CA LEU A 481 -2.27 35.05 -20.99
C LEU A 481 -2.69 36.52 -21.03
N ALA A 482 -2.52 37.13 -22.18
CA ALA A 482 -3.02 38.47 -22.49
C ALA A 482 -4.40 38.40 -23.16
N VAL A 483 -5.24 39.35 -22.84
CA VAL A 483 -6.55 39.58 -23.50
C VAL A 483 -6.55 40.98 -24.07
N ALA A 484 -6.90 41.09 -25.33
CA ALA A 484 -7.03 42.38 -26.03
C ALA A 484 -8.27 42.33 -26.93
N TYR A 485 -8.76 43.48 -27.34
CA TYR A 485 -9.95 43.59 -28.16
C TYR A 485 -9.87 44.78 -29.11
N LYS A 486 -10.71 44.80 -30.15
CA LYS A 486 -11.02 45.97 -30.93
C LYS A 486 -12.47 45.98 -31.43
N GLU A 487 -13.04 47.15 -31.64
CA GLU A 487 -14.31 47.34 -32.37
C GLU A 487 -14.08 47.27 -33.87
N ILE A 488 -14.96 46.59 -34.59
CA ILE A 488 -14.91 46.48 -36.05
C ILE A 488 -16.25 46.82 -36.66
N ASP A 489 -16.25 47.36 -37.89
CA ASP A 489 -17.50 47.75 -38.63
C ASP A 489 -18.14 46.54 -39.29
N LYS A 490 -17.34 45.60 -39.78
CA LYS A 490 -17.79 44.38 -40.47
C LYS A 490 -16.87 43.20 -40.20
N ILE A 491 -17.37 41.98 -40.30
CA ILE A 491 -16.60 40.75 -40.26
C ILE A 491 -15.87 40.61 -41.59
N PRO A 492 -14.52 40.49 -41.64
CA PRO A 492 -13.76 40.24 -42.85
C PRO A 492 -14.11 38.90 -43.50
N ASP A 493 -13.87 38.77 -44.79
CA ASP A 493 -13.96 37.49 -45.49
C ASP A 493 -12.95 36.49 -44.92
N GLU A 494 -13.20 35.19 -45.08
CA GLU A 494 -12.42 34.10 -44.53
C GLU A 494 -10.91 34.21 -44.79
N LYS A 495 -10.52 34.66 -45.99
CA LYS A 495 -9.13 34.92 -46.40
C LYS A 495 -8.46 36.10 -45.68
N SER A 496 -9.23 37.02 -45.15
CA SER A 496 -8.81 38.27 -44.53
C SER A 496 -8.98 38.27 -43.00
N MET A 497 -9.43 37.15 -42.41
CA MET A 497 -9.70 37.04 -40.96
C MET A 497 -8.46 37.35 -40.11
N MET A 498 -7.25 37.12 -40.61
CA MET A 498 -6.01 37.48 -39.90
C MET A 498 -5.83 38.99 -39.68
N THR A 499 -6.52 39.85 -40.41
CA THR A 499 -6.50 41.31 -40.19
C THR A 499 -7.17 41.71 -38.87
N LEU A 500 -7.96 40.82 -38.29
CA LEU A 500 -8.51 40.99 -36.94
C LEU A 500 -7.44 41.02 -35.86
N GLU A 501 -6.29 40.39 -36.12
CA GLU A 501 -5.18 40.26 -35.15
C GLU A 501 -4.18 41.40 -35.32
N GLY A 502 -4.62 42.62 -35.24
CA GLY A 502 -3.80 43.86 -35.32
C GLY A 502 -4.59 45.06 -34.84
N ASP A 503 -3.89 46.14 -34.49
CA ASP A 503 -4.48 47.37 -33.95
C ASP A 503 -5.40 47.11 -32.77
N LEU A 504 -4.92 46.27 -31.82
CA LEU A 504 -5.71 45.84 -30.66
C LEU A 504 -5.54 46.83 -29.50
N HIS A 505 -6.59 46.94 -28.71
CA HIS A 505 -6.57 47.57 -27.38
C HIS A 505 -6.26 46.54 -26.32
N PHE A 506 -5.14 46.72 -25.61
CA PHE A 506 -4.75 45.82 -24.50
C PHE A 506 -5.71 45.99 -23.31
N CYS A 507 -6.29 44.91 -22.86
CA CYS A 507 -7.23 44.90 -21.73
C CYS A 507 -6.54 44.52 -20.41
N GLY A 508 -5.72 43.46 -20.44
CA GLY A 508 -5.04 43.00 -19.23
C GLY A 508 -4.44 41.60 -19.38
N LEU A 509 -3.89 41.14 -18.28
CA LEU A 509 -3.31 39.80 -18.12
C LEU A 509 -4.14 38.95 -17.17
N VAL A 510 -4.21 37.68 -17.44
CA VAL A 510 -4.74 36.65 -16.53
C VAL A 510 -3.66 35.65 -16.20
N GLY A 511 -3.40 35.47 -14.91
CA GLY A 511 -2.38 34.56 -14.38
C GLY A 511 -3.02 33.35 -13.70
N MET A 512 -2.59 32.19 -14.10
CA MET A 512 -3.13 30.93 -13.60
C MET A 512 -2.02 29.95 -13.24
N ILE A 513 -2.32 29.07 -12.30
CA ILE A 513 -1.40 28.06 -11.81
C ILE A 513 -2.20 26.78 -11.49
N ASP A 514 -1.53 25.63 -11.54
CA ASP A 514 -2.02 24.41 -10.87
C ASP A 514 -1.63 24.48 -9.40
N PRO A 515 -2.58 24.82 -8.49
CA PRO A 515 -2.23 25.14 -7.12
C PRO A 515 -1.83 23.89 -6.33
N PRO A 516 -0.95 24.04 -5.32
CA PRO A 516 -0.68 22.96 -4.38
C PRO A 516 -1.96 22.46 -3.71
N ARG A 517 -2.00 21.17 -3.39
CA ARG A 517 -3.07 20.62 -2.55
C ARG A 517 -2.98 21.22 -1.15
N PRO A 518 -4.11 21.58 -0.52
CA PRO A 518 -4.09 22.17 0.83
C PRO A 518 -3.35 21.32 1.86
N GLU A 519 -3.45 20.00 1.76
CA GLU A 519 -2.86 19.04 2.68
C GLU A 519 -1.37 18.81 2.44
N ALA A 520 -0.87 19.10 1.24
CA ALA A 520 0.51 18.77 0.83
C ALA A 520 1.55 19.48 1.70
N LYS A 521 1.37 20.75 2.01
CA LYS A 521 2.30 21.52 2.88
C LYS A 521 2.43 20.91 4.27
N ALA A 522 1.30 20.55 4.89
CA ALA A 522 1.28 19.92 6.20
C ALA A 522 1.90 18.50 6.14
N ALA A 523 1.68 17.76 5.06
CA ALA A 523 2.26 16.44 4.85
C ALA A 523 3.78 16.52 4.67
N VAL A 524 4.30 17.47 3.90
CA VAL A 524 5.74 17.73 3.75
C VAL A 524 6.39 18.09 5.09
N ALA A 525 5.73 18.90 5.91
CA ALA A 525 6.23 19.23 7.25
C ALA A 525 6.30 17.98 8.14
N ARG A 526 5.28 17.10 8.08
CA ARG A 526 5.27 15.80 8.79
C ARG A 526 6.39 14.87 8.31
N CYS A 527 6.64 14.77 6.98
CA CYS A 527 7.76 14.03 6.43
C CYS A 527 9.08 14.45 7.06
N ARG A 528 9.36 15.74 7.05
CA ARG A 528 10.61 16.28 7.59
C ARG A 528 10.77 16.04 9.09
N LYS A 529 9.69 16.20 9.86
CA LYS A 529 9.69 15.86 11.29
C LYS A 529 9.99 14.37 11.52
N ALA A 530 9.54 13.52 10.62
CA ALA A 530 9.79 12.08 10.63
C ALA A 530 11.16 11.67 10.05
N GLY A 531 12.04 12.65 9.74
CA GLY A 531 13.36 12.38 9.14
C GLY A 531 13.31 11.91 7.70
N ILE A 532 12.19 12.10 7.01
CA ILE A 532 12.00 11.70 5.61
C ILE A 532 12.28 12.92 4.72
N LYS A 533 13.13 12.75 3.70
CA LYS A 533 13.40 13.79 2.71
C LYS A 533 12.38 13.75 1.57
N PRO A 534 11.51 14.75 1.43
CA PRO A 534 10.68 14.89 0.24
C PRO A 534 11.54 15.47 -0.90
N VAL A 535 11.39 14.90 -2.11
CA VAL A 535 12.06 15.31 -3.35
C VAL A 535 10.99 15.46 -4.42
N MET A 536 11.02 16.57 -5.16
CA MET A 536 10.09 16.79 -6.28
C MET A 536 10.75 16.37 -7.58
N ILE A 537 10.05 15.58 -8.38
CA ILE A 537 10.47 15.15 -9.72
C ILE A 537 9.35 15.51 -10.69
N THR A 538 9.66 16.26 -11.76
CA THR A 538 8.61 16.76 -12.66
C THR A 538 9.08 16.96 -14.09
N GLY A 539 8.16 16.87 -15.05
CA GLY A 539 8.35 17.29 -16.43
C GLY A 539 8.32 18.82 -16.63
N ASP A 540 7.90 19.59 -15.63
CA ASP A 540 7.75 21.04 -15.71
C ASP A 540 9.08 21.79 -15.75
N HIS A 541 8.99 23.09 -16.06
CA HIS A 541 10.13 23.98 -16.04
C HIS A 541 10.68 24.18 -14.62
N VAL A 542 12.01 24.31 -14.50
CA VAL A 542 12.71 24.39 -13.21
C VAL A 542 12.25 25.56 -12.34
N VAL A 543 11.89 26.68 -12.93
CA VAL A 543 11.41 27.89 -12.21
C VAL A 543 10.06 27.58 -11.53
N THR A 544 9.11 27.03 -12.26
CA THR A 544 7.80 26.62 -11.76
C THR A 544 7.91 25.57 -10.66
N ALA A 545 8.70 24.53 -10.91
CA ALA A 545 8.92 23.46 -9.93
C ALA A 545 9.55 23.99 -8.64
N SER A 546 10.57 24.87 -8.76
CA SER A 546 11.24 25.45 -7.60
C SER A 546 10.33 26.36 -6.77
N ALA A 547 9.47 27.16 -7.42
CA ALA A 547 8.52 28.04 -6.75
C ALA A 547 7.54 27.23 -5.89
N ILE A 548 6.91 26.21 -6.48
CA ILE A 548 5.98 25.30 -5.78
C ILE A 548 6.71 24.52 -4.67
N ALA A 549 7.93 24.04 -4.94
CA ALA A 549 8.72 23.33 -3.94
C ALA A 549 9.08 24.17 -2.72
N ARG A 550 9.36 25.48 -2.90
CA ARG A 550 9.57 26.41 -1.80
C ARG A 550 8.30 26.67 -1.02
N GLU A 551 7.17 26.90 -1.69
CA GLU A 551 5.87 27.10 -1.05
C GLU A 551 5.46 25.92 -0.17
N LEU A 552 5.68 24.70 -0.67
CA LEU A 552 5.40 23.45 0.06
C LEU A 552 6.44 23.15 1.17
N GLY A 553 7.61 23.80 1.15
CA GLY A 553 8.72 23.51 2.06
C GLY A 553 9.55 22.28 1.67
N ILE A 554 9.41 21.79 0.44
CA ILE A 554 10.26 20.73 -0.14
C ILE A 554 11.67 21.27 -0.39
N MET A 555 11.78 22.47 -0.97
CA MET A 555 13.05 23.15 -1.20
C MET A 555 13.29 24.18 -0.12
N ARG A 556 14.45 24.13 0.52
CA ARG A 556 14.90 25.06 1.58
C ARG A 556 16.10 25.86 1.11
N GLU A 557 16.50 26.82 1.91
CA GLU A 557 17.75 27.55 1.70
C GLU A 557 18.94 26.60 1.71
N GLY A 558 19.78 26.67 0.66
CA GLY A 558 20.89 25.73 0.43
C GLY A 558 20.55 24.51 -0.41
N ASP A 559 19.27 24.14 -0.59
CA ASP A 559 18.88 23.06 -1.51
C ASP A 559 18.99 23.50 -2.98
N ARG A 560 19.31 22.54 -3.86
CA ARG A 560 19.50 22.75 -5.29
C ARG A 560 18.32 22.21 -6.09
N ALA A 561 18.10 22.82 -7.25
CA ALA A 561 17.23 22.30 -8.32
C ALA A 561 18.09 21.98 -9.54
N LEU A 562 17.88 20.83 -10.17
CA LEU A 562 18.54 20.40 -11.40
C LEU A 562 17.53 20.13 -12.51
N THR A 563 17.99 20.36 -13.75
CA THR A 563 17.25 19.93 -14.96
C THR A 563 17.69 18.54 -15.40
N GLY A 564 16.85 17.83 -16.17
CA GLY A 564 17.20 16.55 -16.77
C GLY A 564 18.53 16.60 -17.54
N ALA A 565 18.77 17.64 -18.34
CA ALA A 565 20.02 17.83 -19.07
C ALA A 565 21.25 17.94 -18.14
N GLN A 566 21.11 18.57 -16.98
CA GLN A 566 22.18 18.61 -15.98
C GLN A 566 22.40 17.23 -15.33
N VAL A 567 21.33 16.46 -15.10
CA VAL A 567 21.45 15.08 -14.63
C VAL A 567 22.12 14.19 -15.65
N ASP A 568 21.81 14.35 -16.95
CA ASP A 568 22.43 13.60 -18.05
C ASP A 568 23.93 13.89 -18.19
N ALA A 569 24.33 15.13 -17.91
CA ALA A 569 25.74 15.54 -17.94
C ALA A 569 26.57 15.01 -16.76
N MET A 570 25.94 14.54 -15.68
CA MET A 570 26.61 13.98 -14.49
C MET A 570 26.83 12.48 -14.65
N THR A 571 27.98 12.01 -14.19
CA THR A 571 28.21 10.60 -13.93
C THR A 571 27.39 10.12 -12.71
N ASP A 572 27.20 8.81 -12.57
CA ASP A 572 26.48 8.26 -11.43
C ASP A 572 27.17 8.58 -10.09
N SER A 573 28.51 8.61 -10.07
CA SER A 573 29.29 8.99 -8.88
C SER A 573 29.09 10.44 -8.47
N GLU A 574 29.07 11.37 -9.45
CA GLU A 574 28.81 12.80 -9.20
C GLU A 574 27.37 13.03 -8.72
N LEU A 575 26.39 12.28 -9.31
CA LEU A 575 25.02 12.34 -8.83
C LEU A 575 24.92 11.85 -7.39
N ASP A 576 25.61 10.77 -7.03
CA ASP A 576 25.64 10.23 -5.68
C ASP A 576 26.23 11.22 -4.67
N GLU A 577 27.27 11.98 -5.03
CA GLU A 577 27.83 13.00 -4.13
C GLU A 577 26.83 14.12 -3.82
N HIS A 578 26.02 14.51 -4.80
CA HIS A 578 25.17 15.69 -4.71
C HIS A 578 23.70 15.40 -4.37
N VAL A 579 23.24 14.15 -4.50
CA VAL A 579 21.82 13.77 -4.40
C VAL A 579 21.15 14.28 -3.11
N GLU A 580 21.88 14.31 -2.00
CA GLU A 580 21.35 14.77 -0.72
C GLU A 580 21.07 16.28 -0.67
N SER A 581 21.77 17.09 -1.50
CA SER A 581 21.58 18.55 -1.59
C SER A 581 20.51 18.95 -2.61
N ILE A 582 20.01 18.01 -3.41
CA ILE A 582 19.04 18.29 -4.48
C ILE A 582 17.63 17.99 -3.95
N ALA A 583 16.74 18.96 -4.08
CA ALA A 583 15.35 18.85 -3.66
C ALA A 583 14.37 18.81 -4.84
N VAL A 584 14.78 19.31 -6.03
CA VAL A 584 13.93 19.41 -7.21
C VAL A 584 14.68 18.93 -8.45
N TYR A 585 14.02 18.07 -9.21
CA TYR A 585 14.47 17.63 -10.54
C TYR A 585 13.38 17.99 -11.56
N ALA A 586 13.72 18.82 -12.54
CA ALA A 586 12.81 19.39 -13.52
C ALA A 586 13.13 18.93 -14.94
N ARG A 587 12.13 18.74 -15.81
CA ARG A 587 12.28 18.26 -17.20
C ARG A 587 13.09 16.96 -17.29
N VAL A 588 12.81 16.00 -16.44
CA VAL A 588 13.52 14.73 -16.37
C VAL A 588 12.90 13.69 -17.28
N SER A 589 13.77 12.88 -17.90
CA SER A 589 13.38 11.69 -18.67
C SER A 589 13.04 10.50 -17.73
N PRO A 590 12.40 9.44 -18.23
CA PRO A 590 12.19 8.21 -17.50
C PRO A 590 13.49 7.59 -16.96
N GLU A 591 14.57 7.62 -17.76
CA GLU A 591 15.90 7.14 -17.38
C GLU A 591 16.48 7.93 -16.21
N ASN A 592 16.29 9.26 -16.24
CA ASN A 592 16.72 10.13 -15.14
C ASN A 592 16.01 9.78 -13.84
N LYS A 593 14.70 9.48 -13.88
CA LYS A 593 13.93 9.05 -12.70
C LYS A 593 14.54 7.79 -12.09
N ILE A 594 14.90 6.80 -12.90
CA ILE A 594 15.57 5.57 -12.43
C ILE A 594 16.94 5.87 -11.82
N ARG A 595 17.74 6.72 -12.45
CA ARG A 595 19.08 7.10 -11.96
C ARG A 595 19.01 7.80 -10.60
N ILE A 596 18.04 8.72 -10.43
CA ILE A 596 17.80 9.40 -9.16
C ILE A 596 17.43 8.41 -8.05
N VAL A 597 16.48 7.50 -8.32
CA VAL A 597 16.08 6.46 -7.37
C VAL A 597 17.28 5.60 -6.98
N LYS A 598 18.04 5.10 -7.96
CA LYS A 598 19.23 4.26 -7.71
C LYS A 598 20.33 5.01 -6.94
N SER A 599 20.53 6.29 -7.19
CA SER A 599 21.49 7.11 -6.46
C SER A 599 21.13 7.17 -4.96
N TRP A 600 19.88 7.45 -4.62
CA TRP A 600 19.42 7.39 -3.23
C TRP A 600 19.57 6.00 -2.61
N GLN A 601 19.28 4.93 -3.37
CA GLN A 601 19.44 3.55 -2.90
C GLN A 601 20.90 3.20 -2.63
N ARG A 602 21.86 3.66 -3.45
CA ARG A 602 23.31 3.49 -3.23
C ARG A 602 23.78 4.19 -1.95
N LYS A 603 23.13 5.30 -1.56
CA LYS A 603 23.32 5.94 -0.23
C LYS A 603 22.65 5.20 0.94
N GLY A 604 22.11 4.01 0.70
CA GLY A 604 21.47 3.19 1.73
C GLY A 604 20.07 3.67 2.14
N GLN A 605 19.48 4.61 1.38
CA GLN A 605 18.14 5.12 1.65
C GLN A 605 17.06 4.16 1.12
N VAL A 606 15.88 4.23 1.75
CA VAL A 606 14.67 3.54 1.30
C VAL A 606 13.82 4.54 0.55
N VAL A 607 13.63 4.32 -0.74
CA VAL A 607 13.01 5.27 -1.66
C VAL A 607 11.58 4.87 -1.99
N ALA A 608 10.63 5.76 -1.69
CA ALA A 608 9.28 5.73 -2.25
C ALA A 608 9.24 6.64 -3.49
N MET A 609 8.65 6.17 -4.58
CA MET A 609 8.52 6.93 -5.84
C MET A 609 7.07 6.97 -6.27
N THR A 610 6.58 8.16 -6.63
CA THR A 610 5.23 8.31 -7.22
C THR A 610 5.29 8.45 -8.73
N GLY A 611 4.21 8.06 -9.40
CA GLY A 611 4.03 8.25 -10.84
C GLY A 611 2.62 7.88 -11.28
N ASP A 612 2.21 8.40 -12.43
CA ASP A 612 0.88 8.19 -13.01
C ASP A 612 0.92 7.64 -14.43
N GLY A 613 2.02 7.80 -15.15
CA GLY A 613 2.16 7.45 -16.54
C GLY A 613 2.94 6.17 -16.85
N VAL A 614 2.86 5.74 -18.08
CA VAL A 614 3.67 4.64 -18.63
C VAL A 614 5.16 4.92 -18.44
N ASN A 615 5.56 6.18 -18.60
CA ASN A 615 6.94 6.65 -18.45
C ASN A 615 7.48 6.52 -17.02
N ASP A 616 6.60 6.40 -16.03
CA ASP A 616 6.96 6.26 -14.62
C ASP A 616 7.12 4.81 -14.20
N ALA A 617 6.49 3.89 -14.90
CA ALA A 617 6.44 2.48 -14.53
C ALA A 617 7.83 1.86 -14.27
N PRO A 618 8.89 2.13 -15.07
CA PRO A 618 10.22 1.62 -14.78
C PRO A 618 10.82 2.19 -13.48
N ALA A 619 10.58 3.46 -13.17
CA ALA A 619 11.04 4.09 -11.94
C ALA A 619 10.25 3.61 -10.71
N LEU A 620 8.93 3.41 -10.84
CA LEU A 620 8.08 2.81 -9.82
C LEU A 620 8.56 1.39 -9.45
N LYS A 621 8.90 0.59 -10.46
CA LYS A 621 9.43 -0.77 -10.26
C LYS A 621 10.83 -0.79 -9.67
N ALA A 622 11.67 0.20 -9.98
CA ALA A 622 13.04 0.32 -9.48
C ALA A 622 13.11 0.83 -8.04
N ALA A 623 12.10 1.57 -7.60
CA ALA A 623 12.01 2.07 -6.23
C ALA A 623 11.83 0.93 -5.22
N ASP A 624 12.12 1.21 -3.94
CA ASP A 624 11.82 0.27 -2.86
C ASP A 624 10.31 0.17 -2.63
N ILE A 625 9.59 1.26 -2.95
CA ILE A 625 8.13 1.36 -2.90
C ILE A 625 7.65 2.20 -4.07
N GLY A 626 7.05 1.57 -5.05
CA GLY A 626 6.33 2.26 -6.12
C GLY A 626 4.92 2.66 -5.65
N CYS A 627 4.55 3.93 -5.85
CA CYS A 627 3.23 4.49 -5.50
C CYS A 627 2.56 5.02 -6.76
N ALA A 628 1.56 4.32 -7.29
CA ALA A 628 0.81 4.79 -8.46
C ALA A 628 -0.40 5.64 -8.05
N MET A 629 -0.78 6.57 -8.92
CA MET A 629 -2.03 7.32 -8.80
C MET A 629 -3.23 6.40 -9.12
N GLY A 630 -4.32 6.54 -8.40
CA GLY A 630 -5.52 5.72 -8.55
C GLY A 630 -6.53 6.28 -9.54
N ILE A 631 -6.66 7.62 -9.58
CA ILE A 631 -7.60 8.34 -10.44
C ILE A 631 -6.94 8.63 -11.79
N THR A 632 -5.81 9.33 -11.79
CA THR A 632 -5.11 9.75 -13.01
C THR A 632 -4.14 8.70 -13.54
N GLY A 633 -3.75 7.73 -12.70
CA GLY A 633 -2.74 6.73 -13.05
C GLY A 633 -3.21 5.72 -14.10
N THR A 634 -2.33 5.45 -15.07
CA THR A 634 -2.54 4.39 -16.06
C THR A 634 -2.45 3.00 -15.40
N ASP A 635 -3.07 2.01 -16.03
CA ASP A 635 -3.02 0.63 -15.52
C ASP A 635 -1.58 0.10 -15.49
N VAL A 636 -0.73 0.54 -16.41
CA VAL A 636 0.71 0.22 -16.44
C VAL A 636 1.42 0.74 -15.20
N ALA A 637 1.19 2.00 -14.83
CA ALA A 637 1.75 2.56 -13.60
C ALA A 637 1.24 1.81 -12.36
N LYS A 638 -0.08 1.55 -12.29
CA LYS A 638 -0.69 0.76 -11.21
C LYS A 638 -0.13 -0.66 -11.14
N GLY A 639 0.10 -1.30 -12.29
CA GLY A 639 0.68 -2.65 -12.39
C GLY A 639 2.13 -2.73 -11.90
N ALA A 640 2.92 -1.70 -12.16
CA ALA A 640 4.32 -1.62 -11.74
C ALA A 640 4.48 -1.27 -10.25
N ALA A 641 3.48 -0.64 -9.64
CA ALA A 641 3.54 -0.12 -8.27
C ALA A 641 3.23 -1.17 -7.21
N ASP A 642 3.75 -0.94 -6.01
CA ASP A 642 3.48 -1.72 -4.80
C ASP A 642 2.24 -1.20 -4.05
N MET A 643 1.90 0.07 -4.24
CA MET A 643 0.77 0.76 -3.63
C MET A 643 0.08 1.67 -4.65
N THR A 644 -1.24 1.76 -4.56
CA THR A 644 -2.06 2.70 -5.35
C THR A 644 -2.75 3.69 -4.42
N LEU A 645 -2.66 4.98 -4.73
CA LEU A 645 -3.29 6.07 -3.99
C LEU A 645 -4.66 6.36 -4.61
N THR A 646 -5.75 5.92 -3.98
CA THR A 646 -7.09 6.05 -4.55
C THR A 646 -7.61 7.49 -4.62
N ASP A 647 -6.92 8.44 -3.99
CA ASP A 647 -7.21 9.88 -3.95
C ASP A 647 -6.14 10.76 -4.63
N ASP A 648 -5.12 10.15 -5.23
CA ASP A 648 -3.99 10.81 -5.87
C ASP A 648 -3.27 11.84 -4.96
N ASN A 649 -3.27 11.63 -3.65
CA ASN A 649 -2.82 12.64 -2.70
C ASN A 649 -1.48 12.26 -2.03
N PHE A 650 -0.50 13.18 -2.08
CA PHE A 650 0.78 13.02 -1.39
C PHE A 650 0.61 12.78 0.12
N ALA A 651 -0.38 13.40 0.76
CA ALA A 651 -0.63 13.23 2.19
C ALA A 651 -0.94 11.78 2.55
N THR A 652 -1.58 11.04 1.65
CA THR A 652 -1.90 9.62 1.80
C THR A 652 -0.65 8.75 1.88
N ILE A 653 0.43 9.09 1.15
CA ILE A 653 1.72 8.40 1.27
C ILE A 653 2.29 8.56 2.69
N VAL A 654 2.23 9.77 3.22
CA VAL A 654 2.74 10.08 4.57
C VAL A 654 1.94 9.34 5.64
N ASP A 655 0.63 9.25 5.46
CA ASP A 655 -0.24 8.48 6.34
C ASP A 655 0.01 6.97 6.21
N ALA A 656 0.29 6.48 5.01
CA ALA A 656 0.68 5.08 4.79
C ALA A 656 2.04 4.75 5.45
N VAL A 657 3.02 5.66 5.38
CA VAL A 657 4.28 5.51 6.12
C VAL A 657 4.04 5.44 7.63
N ARG A 658 3.17 6.31 8.16
CA ARG A 658 2.78 6.28 9.58
C ARG A 658 2.18 4.94 9.99
N GLU A 659 1.23 4.43 9.19
CA GLU A 659 0.62 3.10 9.44
C GLU A 659 1.68 1.99 9.32
N GLY A 660 2.57 2.02 8.33
CA GLY A 660 3.67 1.06 8.17
C GLY A 660 4.60 1.01 9.39
N ARG A 661 5.00 2.18 9.93
CA ARG A 661 5.76 2.29 11.18
C ARG A 661 4.99 1.72 12.37
N GLY A 662 3.68 2.00 12.46
CA GLY A 662 2.82 1.47 13.50
C GLY A 662 2.66 -0.05 13.45
N ILE A 663 2.48 -0.60 12.25
CA ILE A 663 2.39 -2.06 12.02
C ILE A 663 3.69 -2.73 12.46
N TYR A 664 4.85 -2.21 12.05
CA TYR A 664 6.15 -2.74 12.46
C TYR A 664 6.33 -2.68 13.98
N ALA A 665 5.98 -1.56 14.62
CA ALA A 665 6.02 -1.42 16.06
C ALA A 665 5.13 -2.45 16.76
N ASN A 666 3.93 -2.69 16.27
CA ASN A 666 3.01 -3.68 16.80
C ASN A 666 3.53 -5.11 16.62
N ILE A 667 4.12 -5.43 15.47
CA ILE A 667 4.78 -6.73 15.25
C ILE A 667 5.93 -6.91 16.26
N LYS A 668 6.74 -5.88 16.48
CA LYS A 668 7.82 -5.91 17.49
C LYS A 668 7.27 -6.20 18.89
N LYS A 669 6.14 -5.58 19.28
CA LYS A 669 5.45 -5.83 20.56
C LYS A 669 5.00 -7.29 20.66
N VAL A 670 4.38 -7.84 19.61
CA VAL A 670 3.92 -9.25 19.56
C VAL A 670 5.09 -10.21 19.66
N VAL A 671 6.15 -9.98 18.88
CA VAL A 671 7.35 -10.83 18.90
C VAL A 671 8.01 -10.79 20.29
N GLY A 672 8.15 -9.59 20.87
CA GLY A 672 8.72 -9.44 22.22
C GLY A 672 7.88 -10.12 23.30
N TYR A 673 6.57 -10.04 23.18
CA TYR A 673 5.66 -10.72 24.09
C TYR A 673 5.82 -12.24 24.01
N LEU A 674 5.60 -12.84 22.84
CA LEU A 674 5.63 -14.29 22.66
C LEU A 674 7.02 -14.91 22.93
N LEU A 675 8.09 -14.26 22.47
CA LEU A 675 9.44 -14.78 22.75
C LEU A 675 9.80 -14.64 24.23
N GLY A 676 9.41 -13.54 24.88
CA GLY A 676 9.68 -13.33 26.30
C GLY A 676 8.96 -14.36 27.19
N THR A 677 7.72 -14.71 26.85
CA THR A 677 6.96 -15.75 27.58
C THR A 677 7.56 -17.13 27.35
N ASN A 678 7.84 -17.53 26.10
CA ASN A 678 8.41 -18.84 25.80
C ASN A 678 9.82 -19.03 26.41
N ILE A 679 10.66 -18.01 26.41
CA ILE A 679 11.98 -18.07 27.09
C ILE A 679 11.78 -18.30 28.61
N GLY A 680 10.77 -17.66 29.21
CA GLY A 680 10.42 -17.87 30.61
C GLY A 680 10.04 -19.33 30.91
N GLU A 681 9.23 -19.92 30.05
CA GLU A 681 8.83 -21.33 30.15
C GLU A 681 10.02 -22.28 30.01
N VAL A 682 10.86 -22.07 29.01
CA VAL A 682 12.10 -22.84 28.79
C VAL A 682 13.00 -22.76 30.02
N ILE A 683 13.23 -21.55 30.57
CA ILE A 683 14.05 -21.36 31.78
C ILE A 683 13.43 -22.08 32.95
N THR A 684 12.12 -22.02 33.12
CA THR A 684 11.39 -22.70 34.22
C THR A 684 11.61 -24.21 34.17
N VAL A 685 11.33 -24.84 33.03
CA VAL A 685 11.43 -26.30 32.87
C VAL A 685 12.89 -26.76 32.96
N PHE A 686 13.81 -26.09 32.23
CA PHE A 686 15.20 -26.44 32.23
C PHE A 686 15.84 -26.31 33.62
N THR A 687 15.60 -25.19 34.30
CA THR A 687 16.22 -24.92 35.61
C THR A 687 15.69 -25.86 36.72
N ALA A 688 14.37 -26.11 36.72
CA ALA A 688 13.78 -27.05 37.70
C ALA A 688 14.31 -28.47 37.51
N MET A 689 14.47 -28.91 36.28
CA MET A 689 15.03 -30.21 35.97
C MET A 689 16.50 -30.32 36.38
N MET A 690 17.30 -29.25 36.10
CA MET A 690 18.71 -29.24 36.47
C MET A 690 18.98 -29.20 37.99
N LEU A 691 18.15 -28.42 38.71
CA LEU A 691 18.35 -28.17 40.15
C LEU A 691 17.64 -29.16 41.05
N TRP A 692 16.41 -29.57 40.67
CA TRP A 692 15.50 -30.33 41.54
C TRP A 692 15.10 -31.68 40.96
N HIS A 693 15.46 -31.97 39.71
CA HIS A 693 15.06 -33.17 38.97
C HIS A 693 13.52 -33.36 38.98
N LYS A 694 12.76 -32.28 38.90
CA LYS A 694 11.29 -32.24 38.88
C LYS A 694 10.77 -31.49 37.71
N THR A 695 9.64 -31.93 37.16
CA THR A 695 8.93 -31.24 36.09
C THR A 695 7.98 -30.18 36.68
N PRO A 696 8.29 -28.89 36.52
CA PRO A 696 7.53 -27.80 37.16
C PRO A 696 6.21 -27.50 36.45
N LEU A 697 6.08 -27.88 35.19
CA LEU A 697 4.93 -27.68 34.32
C LEU A 697 4.79 -28.87 33.36
N LEU A 698 3.60 -29.44 33.30
CA LEU A 698 3.30 -30.52 32.37
C LEU A 698 3.16 -30.00 30.93
N SER A 699 3.41 -30.86 29.93
CA SER A 699 3.29 -30.52 28.49
C SER A 699 1.95 -29.91 28.15
N MET A 700 0.87 -30.42 28.74
CA MET A 700 -0.49 -29.93 28.51
C MET A 700 -0.72 -28.52 29.05
N GLN A 701 -0.14 -28.23 30.23
CA GLN A 701 -0.20 -26.91 30.84
C GLN A 701 0.51 -25.87 29.98
N LEU A 702 1.66 -26.19 29.44
CA LEU A 702 2.42 -25.35 28.54
C LEU A 702 1.72 -25.12 27.21
N LEU A 703 1.15 -26.18 26.63
CA LEU A 703 0.32 -26.06 25.40
C LEU A 703 -0.90 -25.17 25.61
N TRP A 704 -1.58 -25.31 26.76
CA TRP A 704 -2.70 -24.45 27.07
C TRP A 704 -2.29 -22.99 27.17
N ILE A 705 -1.18 -22.70 27.83
CA ILE A 705 -0.61 -21.34 27.92
C ILE A 705 -0.34 -20.79 26.53
N ASN A 706 0.51 -21.45 25.77
CA ASN A 706 0.99 -20.95 24.47
C ASN A 706 -0.15 -20.76 23.44
N LEU A 707 -1.07 -21.73 23.40
CA LEU A 707 -2.10 -21.77 22.38
C LEU A 707 -3.32 -20.92 22.74
N VAL A 708 -3.79 -21.05 23.98
CA VAL A 708 -5.08 -20.49 24.42
C VAL A 708 -4.88 -19.13 25.09
N THR A 709 -3.94 -19.02 26.02
CA THR A 709 -3.80 -17.81 26.83
C THR A 709 -2.89 -16.75 26.18
N ASP A 710 -1.86 -17.14 25.43
CA ASP A 710 -0.93 -16.18 24.84
C ASP A 710 -1.34 -15.72 23.44
N SER A 711 -1.92 -16.60 22.61
CA SER A 711 -2.27 -16.27 21.23
C SER A 711 -3.33 -15.16 21.12
N LEU A 712 -4.35 -15.16 21.97
CA LEU A 712 -5.43 -14.17 21.95
C LEU A 712 -4.94 -12.75 22.32
N PRO A 713 -4.22 -12.55 23.44
CA PRO A 713 -3.60 -11.27 23.76
C PRO A 713 -2.57 -10.81 22.73
N ALA A 714 -1.78 -11.74 22.13
CA ALA A 714 -0.81 -11.41 21.10
C ALA A 714 -1.47 -10.82 19.84
N ILE A 715 -2.57 -11.42 19.35
CA ILE A 715 -3.34 -10.88 18.22
C ILE A 715 -3.90 -9.50 18.58
N ALA A 716 -4.46 -9.34 19.78
CA ALA A 716 -5.04 -8.08 20.23
C ALA A 716 -3.98 -6.99 20.43
N LEU A 717 -2.77 -7.36 20.86
CA LEU A 717 -1.61 -6.47 20.95
C LEU A 717 -1.16 -5.99 19.56
N GLY A 718 -1.22 -6.87 18.56
CA GLY A 718 -0.96 -6.51 17.16
C GLY A 718 -1.96 -5.49 16.57
N MET A 719 -3.14 -5.35 17.19
CA MET A 719 -4.18 -4.38 16.81
C MET A 719 -4.05 -3.04 17.53
N GLU A 720 -3.02 -2.82 18.33
CA GLU A 720 -2.82 -1.56 19.07
C GLU A 720 -2.84 -0.35 18.12
N ALA A 721 -3.36 0.77 18.61
CA ALA A 721 -3.38 2.02 17.86
C ALA A 721 -1.94 2.52 17.58
N VAL A 722 -1.75 3.16 16.43
CA VAL A 722 -0.45 3.75 16.07
C VAL A 722 -0.16 4.92 17.01
N GLU A 723 0.97 4.87 17.68
CA GLU A 723 1.42 5.93 18.59
C GLU A 723 1.70 7.22 17.80
N SER A 724 1.40 8.38 18.39
CA SER A 724 1.61 9.68 17.73
C SER A 724 3.08 9.97 17.45
N GLU A 725 3.97 9.41 18.26
CA GLU A 725 5.41 9.65 18.23
C GLU A 725 6.15 8.91 17.12
N VAL A 726 5.52 7.94 16.44
CA VAL A 726 6.18 7.21 15.33
C VAL A 726 6.63 8.12 14.18
N MET A 727 5.99 9.28 14.03
CA MET A 727 6.35 10.31 13.03
C MET A 727 7.30 11.38 13.58
N THR A 728 7.91 11.17 14.73
CA THR A 728 9.03 11.97 15.24
C THR A 728 10.35 11.19 15.24
N GLN A 729 10.27 9.89 14.97
CA GLN A 729 11.43 9.00 14.90
C GLN A 729 12.05 9.04 13.49
N LYS A 730 13.38 8.88 13.43
CA LYS A 730 14.09 8.77 12.14
C LYS A 730 13.74 7.43 11.45
N PRO A 731 13.81 7.38 10.11
CA PRO A 731 13.64 6.13 9.37
C PRO A 731 14.67 5.09 9.78
N LYS A 732 14.27 3.83 9.78
CA LYS A 732 15.15 2.72 10.08
C LYS A 732 16.05 2.38 8.90
N PRO A 733 17.36 2.14 9.11
CA PRO A 733 18.25 1.63 8.09
C PRO A 733 17.80 0.23 7.59
N LYS A 734 18.03 -0.08 6.31
CA LYS A 734 17.74 -1.41 5.73
C LYS A 734 18.42 -2.57 6.48
N SER A 735 19.61 -2.32 7.05
CA SER A 735 20.41 -3.30 7.79
C SER A 735 19.90 -3.58 9.20
N GLU A 736 19.02 -2.73 9.74
CA GLU A 736 18.56 -2.86 11.12
C GLU A 736 17.66 -4.09 11.30
N GLY A 737 18.07 -4.98 12.21
CA GLY A 737 17.31 -6.16 12.57
C GLY A 737 16.19 -5.89 13.57
N LEU A 738 15.26 -6.84 13.70
CA LEU A 738 14.15 -6.75 14.67
C LEU A 738 14.64 -6.61 16.13
N PHE A 739 15.78 -7.23 16.46
CA PHE A 739 16.36 -7.28 17.81
C PHE A 739 17.37 -6.18 18.11
N ALA A 740 17.50 -5.19 17.23
CA ALA A 740 18.40 -4.05 17.41
C ALA A 740 18.06 -3.22 18.67
N HIS A 741 18.99 -2.36 19.05
CA HIS A 741 18.83 -1.40 20.16
C HIS A 741 18.49 -2.02 21.52
N GLY A 742 19.07 -3.20 21.83
CA GLY A 742 18.88 -3.86 23.13
C GLY A 742 17.53 -4.58 23.30
N PHE A 743 16.68 -4.59 22.25
CA PHE A 743 15.39 -5.27 22.32
C PHE A 743 15.53 -6.78 22.57
N GLY A 744 16.52 -7.44 21.96
CA GLY A 744 16.81 -8.85 22.25
C GLY A 744 17.20 -9.12 23.71
N VAL A 745 18.03 -8.25 24.28
CA VAL A 745 18.41 -8.34 25.71
C VAL A 745 17.19 -8.17 26.60
N ARG A 746 16.31 -7.22 26.29
CA ARG A 746 15.06 -7.01 27.01
C ARG A 746 14.16 -8.25 27.00
N ILE A 747 14.04 -8.93 25.86
CA ILE A 747 13.27 -10.18 25.75
C ILE A 747 13.85 -11.26 26.65
N VAL A 748 15.18 -11.45 26.64
CA VAL A 748 15.85 -12.42 27.48
C VAL A 748 15.66 -12.10 28.98
N LEU A 749 15.80 -10.82 29.37
CA LEU A 749 15.56 -10.41 30.78
C LEU A 749 14.11 -10.63 31.20
N GLN A 750 13.16 -10.40 30.33
CA GLN A 750 11.74 -10.72 30.57
C GLN A 750 11.55 -12.23 30.77
N GLY A 751 12.15 -13.04 29.92
CA GLY A 751 12.12 -14.49 30.06
C GLY A 751 12.72 -14.96 31.39
N VAL A 752 13.88 -14.42 31.78
CA VAL A 752 14.48 -14.72 33.10
C VAL A 752 13.54 -14.32 34.25
N MET A 753 12.92 -13.17 34.15
CA MET A 753 11.93 -12.71 35.16
C MET A 753 10.76 -13.71 35.29
N PHE A 754 10.17 -14.13 34.19
CA PHE A 754 9.07 -15.11 34.21
C PHE A 754 9.52 -16.48 34.68
N GLY A 755 10.73 -16.92 34.27
CA GLY A 755 11.30 -18.19 34.73
C GLY A 755 11.51 -18.23 36.23
N LEU A 756 12.11 -17.18 36.78
CA LEU A 756 12.32 -17.06 38.22
C LEU A 756 11.00 -16.98 39.00
N LEU A 757 10.02 -16.24 38.46
CA LEU A 757 8.68 -16.12 39.08
C LEU A 757 7.95 -17.46 39.11
N ALA A 758 7.98 -18.22 38.01
CA ALA A 758 7.34 -19.55 37.95
C ALA A 758 8.05 -20.57 38.86
N LEU A 759 9.37 -20.57 38.91
CA LEU A 759 10.16 -21.41 39.81
C LEU A 759 9.85 -21.10 41.29
N PHE A 760 9.78 -19.83 41.64
CA PHE A 760 9.42 -19.39 42.97
C PHE A 760 7.98 -19.80 43.34
N ALA A 761 7.05 -19.66 42.43
CA ALA A 761 5.66 -20.12 42.60
C ALA A 761 5.60 -21.65 42.80
N PHE A 762 6.37 -22.41 41.99
CA PHE A 762 6.49 -23.86 42.13
C PHE A 762 6.97 -24.26 43.53
N MET A 763 8.05 -23.63 44.00
CA MET A 763 8.60 -23.91 45.35
C MET A 763 7.60 -23.65 46.45
N ILE A 764 6.88 -22.51 46.39
CA ILE A 764 5.84 -22.19 47.38
C ILE A 764 4.74 -23.24 47.35
N GLY A 765 4.22 -23.57 46.18
CA GLY A 765 3.16 -24.55 46.02
C GLY A 765 3.56 -25.94 46.50
N GLU A 766 4.74 -26.41 46.11
CA GLU A 766 5.25 -27.74 46.55
C GLU A 766 5.48 -27.80 48.06
N LYS A 767 6.13 -26.78 48.63
CA LYS A 767 6.43 -26.73 50.07
C LYS A 767 5.17 -26.65 50.89
N SER A 768 4.14 -25.93 50.46
CA SER A 768 2.90 -25.73 51.20
C SER A 768 1.94 -26.92 51.09
N THR A 769 1.92 -27.62 49.97
CA THR A 769 1.02 -28.78 49.75
C THR A 769 1.72 -30.12 50.00
N GLY A 770 3.05 -30.16 50.07
CA GLY A 770 3.84 -31.37 50.18
C GLY A 770 3.83 -32.25 48.91
N THR A 771 3.30 -31.75 47.79
CA THR A 771 3.15 -32.49 46.53
C THR A 771 3.71 -31.72 45.33
N VAL A 772 4.28 -32.41 44.35
CA VAL A 772 4.74 -31.80 43.09
C VAL A 772 3.56 -31.18 42.33
N ALA A 773 2.39 -31.81 42.35
CA ALA A 773 1.17 -31.30 41.71
C ALA A 773 0.72 -29.94 42.27
N GLY A 774 0.96 -29.69 43.59
CA GLY A 774 0.70 -28.37 44.18
C GLY A 774 1.65 -27.32 43.65
N GLY A 775 2.92 -27.65 43.49
CA GLY A 775 3.91 -26.77 42.84
C GLY A 775 3.55 -26.47 41.37
N GLN A 776 3.18 -27.52 40.61
CA GLN A 776 2.74 -27.38 39.21
C GLN A 776 1.51 -26.51 39.08
N THR A 777 0.50 -26.68 39.97
CA THR A 777 -0.72 -25.86 39.94
C THR A 777 -0.42 -24.39 40.22
N MET A 778 0.45 -24.13 41.21
CA MET A 778 0.86 -22.78 41.57
C MET A 778 1.67 -22.10 40.44
N ALA A 779 2.62 -22.84 39.87
CA ALA A 779 3.43 -22.35 38.76
C ALA A 779 2.58 -22.03 37.52
N PHE A 780 1.63 -22.92 37.19
CA PHE A 780 0.70 -22.70 36.09
C PHE A 780 -0.16 -21.44 36.30
N ALA A 781 -0.80 -21.31 37.47
CA ALA A 781 -1.64 -20.18 37.77
C ALA A 781 -0.89 -18.85 37.70
N VAL A 782 0.30 -18.79 38.30
CA VAL A 782 1.11 -17.58 38.31
C VAL A 782 1.64 -17.26 36.90
N LEU A 783 2.17 -18.25 36.18
CA LEU A 783 2.75 -18.04 34.86
C LEU A 783 1.69 -17.59 33.86
N ALA A 784 0.60 -18.37 33.72
CA ALA A 784 -0.47 -18.09 32.75
C ALA A 784 -1.11 -16.71 32.98
N LEU A 785 -1.44 -16.34 34.20
CA LEU A 785 -2.09 -15.07 34.49
C LEU A 785 -1.13 -13.88 34.41
N SER A 786 0.14 -14.05 34.84
CA SER A 786 1.15 -12.98 34.70
C SER A 786 1.50 -12.67 33.25
N GLN A 787 1.48 -13.69 32.38
CA GLN A 787 1.71 -13.51 30.94
C GLN A 787 0.55 -12.72 30.31
N VAL A 788 -0.71 -13.03 30.63
CA VAL A 788 -1.86 -12.25 30.16
C VAL A 788 -1.74 -10.77 30.56
N ILE A 789 -1.31 -10.52 31.81
CA ILE A 789 -1.09 -9.15 32.30
C ILE A 789 0.10 -8.48 31.60
N GLN A 790 1.16 -9.25 31.31
CA GLN A 790 2.32 -8.75 30.57
C GLN A 790 1.96 -8.18 29.19
N ALA A 791 0.92 -8.70 28.52
CA ALA A 791 0.45 -8.13 27.28
C ALA A 791 0.10 -6.64 27.40
N TYR A 792 -0.40 -6.18 28.54
CA TYR A 792 -0.63 -4.75 28.80
C TYR A 792 0.68 -3.97 28.92
N ASN A 793 1.72 -4.54 29.57
CA ASN A 793 3.02 -3.90 29.67
C ASN A 793 3.70 -3.71 28.32
N MET A 794 3.45 -4.61 27.37
CA MET A 794 4.00 -4.58 26.02
C MET A 794 3.31 -3.59 25.07
N ARG A 795 2.19 -2.97 25.46
CA ARG A 795 1.44 -2.03 24.62
C ARG A 795 2.25 -0.81 24.22
N SER A 796 3.07 -0.29 25.11
CA SER A 796 3.90 0.87 24.89
C SER A 796 5.16 0.86 25.74
N GLU A 797 6.17 1.59 25.32
CA GLU A 797 7.36 1.91 26.12
C GLU A 797 7.04 2.98 27.19
N HIS A 798 5.94 3.71 27.03
CA HIS A 798 5.42 4.62 28.06
C HIS A 798 4.73 3.86 29.20
N SER A 799 4.62 4.53 30.36
CA SER A 799 3.87 3.98 31.49
C SER A 799 2.42 3.68 31.11
N LEU A 800 1.90 2.54 31.59
CA LEU A 800 0.51 2.13 31.40
C LEU A 800 -0.50 3.17 31.90
N PHE A 801 -0.14 3.90 32.95
CA PHE A 801 -0.98 4.96 33.50
C PHE A 801 -1.07 6.18 32.58
N LYS A 802 -0.01 6.46 31.79
CA LYS A 802 0.00 7.58 30.82
C LYS A 802 -0.84 7.26 29.58
N ILE A 803 -0.76 6.03 29.07
CA ILE A 803 -1.49 5.62 27.85
C ILE A 803 -2.95 5.22 28.12
N GLY A 804 -3.30 5.00 29.38
CA GLY A 804 -4.60 4.46 29.79
C GLY A 804 -4.66 2.93 29.65
N MET A 805 -4.69 2.23 30.79
CA MET A 805 -4.56 0.76 30.86
C MET A 805 -5.58 0.04 29.97
N PHE A 806 -6.83 0.48 29.93
CA PHE A 806 -7.94 -0.23 29.30
C PHE A 806 -8.40 0.39 27.96
N THR A 807 -7.60 1.22 27.32
CA THR A 807 -7.96 1.89 26.06
C THR A 807 -8.05 0.94 24.86
N ASN A 808 -7.29 -0.17 24.86
CA ASN A 808 -7.41 -1.21 23.82
C ASN A 808 -8.54 -2.19 24.16
N LYS A 809 -9.72 -1.95 23.62
CA LYS A 809 -10.91 -2.79 23.85
C LYS A 809 -10.71 -4.25 23.40
N LYS A 810 -9.93 -4.50 22.35
CA LYS A 810 -9.66 -5.85 21.85
C LYS A 810 -8.75 -6.63 22.81
N LEU A 811 -7.74 -5.96 23.34
CA LEU A 811 -6.88 -6.56 24.36
C LEU A 811 -7.66 -6.86 25.65
N ASN A 812 -8.54 -5.96 26.08
CA ASN A 812 -9.39 -6.20 27.26
C ASN A 812 -10.30 -7.43 27.07
N GLN A 813 -10.89 -7.60 25.89
CA GLN A 813 -11.71 -8.76 25.55
C GLN A 813 -10.88 -10.05 25.51
N ALA A 814 -9.71 -10.01 24.87
CA ALA A 814 -8.80 -11.15 24.81
C ALA A 814 -8.29 -11.56 26.20
N ALA A 815 -7.83 -10.59 26.99
CA ALA A 815 -7.36 -10.83 28.35
C ALA A 815 -8.46 -11.40 29.25
N LEU A 816 -9.66 -10.83 29.19
CA LEU A 816 -10.80 -11.37 29.97
C LEU A 816 -11.10 -12.81 29.58
N LEU A 817 -11.14 -13.12 28.30
CA LEU A 817 -11.38 -14.49 27.83
C LEU A 817 -10.26 -15.43 28.26
N SER A 818 -9.00 -15.04 28.14
CA SER A 818 -7.84 -15.83 28.60
C SER A 818 -7.91 -16.08 30.11
N ILE A 819 -8.21 -15.05 30.90
CA ILE A 819 -8.37 -15.19 32.36
C ILE A 819 -9.50 -16.18 32.70
N VAL A 820 -10.67 -16.05 32.07
CA VAL A 820 -11.79 -16.96 32.27
C VAL A 820 -11.42 -18.40 31.95
N LEU A 821 -10.69 -18.63 30.86
CA LEU A 821 -10.24 -19.96 30.43
C LEU A 821 -9.22 -20.56 31.44
N VAL A 822 -8.29 -19.74 31.94
CA VAL A 822 -7.36 -20.18 33.00
C VAL A 822 -8.12 -20.53 34.30
N LEU A 823 -9.05 -19.68 34.74
CA LEU A 823 -9.87 -19.93 35.92
C LEU A 823 -10.76 -21.16 35.74
N ALA A 824 -11.28 -21.40 34.55
CA ALA A 824 -12.03 -22.62 34.25
C ALA A 824 -11.18 -23.88 34.48
N VAL A 825 -9.93 -23.90 34.03
CA VAL A 825 -9.02 -25.02 34.25
C VAL A 825 -8.67 -25.15 35.73
N LEU A 826 -8.49 -24.07 36.49
CA LEU A 826 -8.12 -24.13 37.91
C LEU A 826 -9.26 -24.53 38.82
N PHE A 827 -10.51 -24.09 38.56
CA PHE A 827 -11.62 -24.20 39.51
C PHE A 827 -12.73 -25.16 39.10
N THR A 828 -12.68 -25.73 37.88
CA THR A 828 -13.66 -26.74 37.43
C THR A 828 -13.07 -28.15 37.44
N PRO A 829 -13.85 -29.21 37.21
CA PRO A 829 -13.33 -30.56 37.06
C PRO A 829 -12.27 -30.73 35.96
N LEU A 830 -12.11 -29.76 35.07
CA LEU A 830 -11.04 -29.73 34.06
C LEU A 830 -9.63 -29.76 34.67
N ARG A 831 -9.48 -29.35 35.93
CA ARG A 831 -8.18 -29.44 36.63
C ARG A 831 -7.62 -30.87 36.73
N ILE A 832 -8.49 -31.89 36.83
CA ILE A 832 -8.07 -33.30 36.99
C ILE A 832 -7.24 -33.74 35.76
N PRO A 833 -7.73 -33.66 34.54
CA PRO A 833 -6.95 -34.03 33.39
C PRO A 833 -5.67 -33.15 33.16
N PHE A 834 -5.64 -31.93 33.69
CA PHE A 834 -4.42 -31.11 33.67
C PHE A 834 -3.43 -31.44 34.79
N GLY A 835 -3.66 -32.49 35.60
CA GLY A 835 -2.78 -32.86 36.70
C GLY A 835 -2.73 -31.86 37.85
N MET A 836 -3.78 -31.03 38.00
CA MET A 836 -3.81 -29.96 38.99
C MET A 836 -4.65 -30.33 40.20
N ILE A 837 -4.27 -29.75 41.33
CA ILE A 837 -4.98 -29.92 42.59
C ILE A 837 -5.64 -28.60 43.06
N SER A 838 -6.60 -28.71 43.97
CA SER A 838 -7.12 -27.53 44.66
C SER A 838 -6.09 -26.97 45.62
N LEU A 839 -5.77 -25.69 45.50
CA LEU A 839 -4.92 -24.98 46.45
C LEU A 839 -5.76 -24.36 47.57
N SER A 840 -5.11 -24.08 48.69
CA SER A 840 -5.75 -23.33 49.79
C SER A 840 -6.03 -21.88 49.35
N PRO A 841 -7.05 -21.20 49.93
CA PRO A 841 -7.30 -19.78 49.66
C PRO A 841 -6.10 -18.88 49.89
N GLN A 842 -5.24 -19.19 50.82
CA GLN A 842 -4.01 -18.47 51.12
C GLN A 842 -3.04 -18.56 49.95
N LEU A 843 -2.85 -19.74 49.36
CA LEU A 843 -1.97 -19.94 48.20
C LEU A 843 -2.49 -19.21 46.96
N TYR A 844 -3.81 -19.16 46.76
CA TYR A 844 -4.38 -18.32 45.69
C TYR A 844 -4.14 -16.82 45.88
N LEU A 845 -4.16 -16.36 47.17
CA LEU A 845 -3.82 -14.96 47.47
C LEU A 845 -2.34 -14.67 47.25
N GLU A 846 -1.46 -15.59 47.60
CA GLU A 846 -0.02 -15.49 47.30
C GLU A 846 0.22 -15.52 45.79
N ALA A 847 -0.45 -16.38 45.03
CA ALA A 847 -0.41 -16.38 43.58
C ALA A 847 -0.83 -15.04 43.00
N LEU A 848 -1.92 -14.45 43.49
CA LEU A 848 -2.41 -13.14 43.06
C LEU A 848 -1.33 -12.05 43.29
N GLY A 849 -0.62 -12.07 44.39
CA GLY A 849 0.50 -11.18 44.65
C GLY A 849 1.63 -11.34 43.63
N LEU A 850 1.99 -12.59 43.34
CA LEU A 850 3.08 -12.89 42.37
C LEU A 850 2.72 -12.47 40.94
N ILE A 851 1.46 -12.60 40.53
CA ILE A 851 0.98 -12.26 39.18
C ILE A 851 1.24 -10.78 38.82
N PHE A 852 1.24 -9.87 39.83
CA PHE A 852 1.46 -8.45 39.57
C PHE A 852 2.94 -8.02 39.62
N ILE A 853 3.87 -8.89 40.03
CA ILE A 853 5.31 -8.57 40.09
C ILE A 853 5.84 -8.09 38.74
N PRO A 854 5.55 -8.70 37.56
CA PRO A 854 6.00 -8.24 36.26
C PRO A 854 5.56 -6.81 35.95
N VAL A 855 4.34 -6.42 36.37
CA VAL A 855 3.84 -5.04 36.16
C VAL A 855 4.71 -4.06 36.93
N VAL A 856 4.97 -4.34 38.21
CA VAL A 856 5.78 -3.46 39.07
C VAL A 856 7.20 -3.33 38.51
N ILE A 857 7.84 -4.45 38.15
CA ILE A 857 9.21 -4.44 37.59
C ILE A 857 9.25 -3.65 36.28
N MET A 858 8.26 -3.86 35.38
CA MET A 858 8.23 -3.17 34.07
C MET A 858 7.95 -1.67 34.25
N GLU A 859 6.99 -1.27 35.07
CA GLU A 859 6.69 0.14 35.32
C GLU A 859 7.88 0.86 36.04
N CYS A 860 8.54 0.21 36.99
CA CYS A 860 9.78 0.72 37.58
C CYS A 860 10.88 0.86 36.52
N SER A 861 11.06 -0.13 35.66
CA SER A 861 12.06 -0.07 34.57
C SER A 861 11.79 1.08 33.59
N LYS A 862 10.52 1.35 33.27
CA LYS A 862 10.11 2.51 32.47
C LYS A 862 10.35 3.82 33.22
N ALA A 863 10.02 3.89 34.48
CA ALA A 863 10.21 5.09 35.32
C ALA A 863 11.69 5.47 35.49
N PHE A 864 12.58 4.49 35.65
CA PHE A 864 14.04 4.70 35.76
C PHE A 864 14.72 4.87 34.38
N GLY A 865 13.98 4.87 33.27
CA GLY A 865 14.57 5.05 31.93
C GLY A 865 15.47 3.91 31.48
N LEU A 866 15.37 2.72 32.08
CA LEU A 866 16.07 1.52 31.64
C LEU A 866 15.52 1.02 30.30
N ILE A 867 14.25 1.32 30.03
CA ILE A 867 13.60 1.16 28.75
C ILE A 867 13.64 2.53 28.08
N LYS A 868 14.67 2.75 27.23
CA LYS A 868 14.82 4.02 26.52
C LYS A 868 13.83 4.10 25.37
N HIS A 869 13.10 5.21 25.29
CA HIS A 869 12.37 5.56 24.07
C HIS A 869 13.37 5.77 22.95
N GLN A 870 13.14 5.10 21.82
CA GLN A 870 13.93 5.38 20.61
C GLN A 870 13.48 6.75 20.05
N HIS A 871 14.29 7.79 20.23
CA HIS A 871 14.13 9.09 19.61
C HIS A 871 14.89 9.17 18.28
#